data_9172253812db0e7aad2cac7d981cb5d4
#
_entry.id   9172253812db0e7aad2cac7d981cb5d4
#
_cell.length_a   1.000
_cell.length_b   1.000
_cell.length_c   1.000
_cell.angle_alpha   90.00
_cell.angle_beta   90.00
_cell.angle_gamma   90.00
#
_symmetry.space_group_name_H-M   'P 1'
#
loop_
_entity.id
_entity.type
_entity.pdbx_description
1 polymer ?
#
loop_
_entity_poly.entity_id
_entity_poly.type
_entity_poly.pdbx_seq_one_letter_code
_entity_poly.pdbx_strand_id
1 'polypeptide(L)'
;MKHFSRVLCLLLMLALLLPGALAEAVEQTEQTEQIDSSIEEDEVEKVGDIFDMYQVGSMVEANGKLYTISYGPTICEFDGENWRIAVVANSFSDVLRFSEDGFFYSDETSAVLSVDEDGTLLLLYPYSDGVIDLLRIPLDGSDVTRVHSFRLVEDSGDEDGSLYFSLQGAALTSDYAYVTAYGLNPEAMYGLNQLFELNLKDGSVRKVTEDYIGIILPLDDTSLIGYYDNRYTGADDPLTALVRINRQTGLTDTLCEMESDSSFSGFTMSGTSVVFNDGSQVLRVAAPYDTVETVGYLPPAYVYTNLPGCVSGNSYYTYNYDAGLTSVDLTAPLPATVLRIDSSISWGDAGELVRQYAKEHPEVGIVYASTTAATAPDYTQHMQSGEALDLYAFYLPGDAFAALRNKGYLAELSGSSDLLAAVSEMFPNLTKQVLVDGHLYALPVEVSTSCWSIDTAVLEDVGLTAEDVPTTYLELLNLIDEWITSYVEDYPEHALMDYPYSLSMQLFSQIMLAQIAECEADGRTLTFTDADFIATLNKLDSMREKLKAYEDQWNDDNNSGNIVYSSNTMIGGSYDASSSEVPLLSSYASIDIHYASNPESTAVPLMLSIQPNHDSSVIGNLRVMAVNRSSKNADAAMNLLTYLAVNRSDYQKSLLSPAYTDNIEDSFYEENKANHESYIDELTKAMATADDSEKRDYQEAIQNLTDALTRLSPYQYTTEDILLYDSQMENVRIIESTVFYGDDNEASTLVNRYMDGNITVDQFVRELTRIVQMMIMENS
;
A
#
# COMPACT_ATOMS: atom_id res chain seq x y z
N MET A 1 -7.11 8.63 -28.03
CA MET A 1 -6.57 8.07 -26.77
C MET A 1 -5.23 7.34 -26.92
N LYS A 2 -4.97 6.46 -27.91
CA LYS A 2 -3.60 5.89 -28.11
C LYS A 2 -2.52 6.97 -28.39
N HIS A 3 -2.91 8.14 -28.88
CA HIS A 3 -2.00 9.28 -29.04
C HIS A 3 -1.86 10.10 -27.76
N PHE A 4 -2.89 10.17 -26.91
CA PHE A 4 -2.86 10.92 -25.65
C PHE A 4 -1.90 10.30 -24.62
N SER A 5 -1.92 8.98 -24.46
CA SER A 5 -0.93 8.28 -23.61
C SER A 5 0.50 8.43 -24.13
N ARG A 6 0.70 8.46 -25.44
CA ARG A 6 2.02 8.70 -26.03
C ARG A 6 2.47 10.15 -25.89
N VAL A 7 1.54 11.11 -25.98
CA VAL A 7 1.84 12.53 -25.80
C VAL A 7 2.09 12.86 -24.33
N LEU A 8 1.34 12.27 -23.39
CA LEU A 8 1.59 12.43 -21.95
C LEU A 8 2.91 11.79 -21.53
N CYS A 9 3.25 10.60 -22.04
CA CYS A 9 4.57 9.99 -21.85
C CYS A 9 5.67 10.80 -22.55
N LEU A 10 5.42 11.38 -23.73
CA LEU A 10 6.37 12.27 -24.40
C LEU A 10 6.52 13.61 -23.66
N LEU A 11 5.48 14.14 -23.06
CA LEU A 11 5.50 15.37 -22.26
C LEU A 11 6.20 15.16 -20.93
N LEU A 12 5.99 14.02 -20.26
CA LEU A 12 6.79 13.61 -19.09
C LEU A 12 8.26 13.36 -19.46
N MET A 13 8.54 12.84 -20.66
CA MET A 13 9.90 12.65 -21.16
C MET A 13 10.54 13.97 -21.61
N LEU A 14 9.80 14.91 -22.18
CA LEU A 14 10.31 16.23 -22.54
C LEU A 14 10.61 17.08 -21.29
N ALA A 15 9.84 16.96 -20.24
CA ALA A 15 10.15 17.60 -18.96
C ALA A 15 11.46 17.09 -18.33
N LEU A 16 11.80 15.82 -18.59
CA LEU A 16 13.08 15.19 -18.18
C LEU A 16 14.26 15.46 -19.14
N LEU A 17 13.98 15.86 -20.41
CA LEU A 17 15.00 16.10 -21.43
C LEU A 17 15.31 17.58 -21.69
N LEU A 18 14.50 18.51 -21.18
CA LEU A 18 14.65 19.96 -21.41
C LEU A 18 15.93 20.59 -20.85
N PRO A 19 16.60 20.10 -19.79
CA PRO A 19 17.91 20.65 -19.43
C PRO A 19 18.98 20.48 -20.51
N GLY A 20 18.91 19.39 -21.30
CA GLY A 20 19.88 19.13 -22.38
C GLY A 20 19.66 19.98 -23.64
N ALA A 21 18.42 20.26 -24.03
CA ALA A 21 18.11 21.05 -25.21
C ALA A 21 18.37 22.56 -25.05
N LEU A 22 18.32 23.05 -23.79
CA LEU A 22 18.70 24.45 -23.48
C LEU A 22 20.21 24.69 -23.56
N ALA A 23 21.04 23.67 -23.32
CA ALA A 23 22.50 23.81 -23.44
C ALA A 23 22.94 23.98 -24.89
N GLU A 24 22.32 23.30 -25.88
CA GLU A 24 22.67 23.47 -27.30
C GLU A 24 22.19 24.82 -27.92
N ALA A 25 21.12 25.42 -27.37
CA ALA A 25 20.62 26.71 -27.82
C ALA A 25 21.44 27.90 -27.32
N VAL A 26 22.22 27.72 -26.24
CA VAL A 26 23.07 28.78 -25.66
C VAL A 26 24.43 28.88 -26.37
N GLU A 27 24.91 27.86 -27.07
CA GLU A 27 26.20 27.92 -27.79
C GLU A 27 26.16 28.70 -29.12
N GLN A 28 25.02 29.18 -29.60
CA GLN A 28 24.91 29.96 -30.86
C GLN A 28 24.70 31.46 -30.69
N THR A 29 24.74 32.01 -29.48
CA THR A 29 24.66 33.46 -29.25
C THR A 29 25.76 33.96 -28.34
N GLU A 30 27.01 33.87 -28.80
CA GLU A 30 28.07 34.73 -28.26
C GLU A 30 27.93 36.19 -28.80
N GLN A 31 27.24 37.01 -28.06
CA GLN A 31 27.54 38.45 -27.96
C GLN A 31 27.23 38.94 -26.54
N THR A 32 28.32 39.03 -25.78
CA THR A 32 28.58 39.90 -24.63
C THR A 32 27.46 40.84 -24.17
N GLU A 33 26.80 40.50 -23.08
CA GLU A 33 26.44 41.45 -22.03
C GLU A 33 26.82 40.84 -20.69
N GLN A 34 27.60 41.57 -19.89
CA GLN A 34 27.96 41.26 -18.50
C GLN A 34 26.66 41.17 -17.70
N ILE A 35 26.27 39.98 -17.32
CA ILE A 35 25.26 39.75 -16.28
C ILE A 35 25.96 39.73 -14.96
N ASP A 36 25.58 40.73 -14.14
CA ASP A 36 25.96 40.97 -12.77
C ASP A 36 25.75 39.74 -11.92
N SER A 37 26.82 39.24 -11.31
CA SER A 37 26.79 38.07 -10.44
C SER A 37 26.27 38.46 -9.05
N SER A 38 24.96 38.59 -8.94
CA SER A 38 24.24 38.54 -7.66
C SER A 38 23.00 37.68 -7.81
N ILE A 39 23.22 36.38 -7.96
CA ILE A 39 22.20 35.40 -7.59
C ILE A 39 22.23 35.33 -6.08
N GLU A 40 21.21 35.86 -5.44
CA GLU A 40 21.02 35.77 -4.01
C GLU A 40 20.94 34.30 -3.61
N GLU A 41 21.67 33.94 -2.55
CA GLU A 41 21.78 32.57 -1.98
C GLU A 41 20.48 32.06 -1.33
N ASP A 42 19.30 32.52 -1.70
CA ASP A 42 18.04 32.30 -0.98
C ASP A 42 17.02 31.34 -1.62
N GLU A 43 17.37 30.63 -2.68
CA GLU A 43 16.54 29.54 -3.17
C GLU A 43 17.30 28.19 -3.14
N VAL A 44 17.70 27.77 -1.95
CA VAL A 44 17.93 26.35 -1.67
C VAL A 44 16.55 25.76 -1.42
N GLU A 45 15.94 25.24 -2.47
CA GLU A 45 14.74 24.41 -2.37
C GLU A 45 14.93 23.41 -1.24
N LYS A 46 14.01 23.41 -0.29
CA LYS A 46 14.02 22.43 0.80
C LYS A 46 13.78 21.07 0.18
N VAL A 47 14.80 20.23 0.13
CA VAL A 47 14.77 18.86 -0.38
C VAL A 47 13.83 17.95 0.44
N GLY A 48 13.13 18.47 1.46
CA GLY A 48 12.04 17.75 2.12
C GLY A 48 11.04 17.16 1.14
N ASP A 49 10.71 17.89 0.09
CA ASP A 49 9.69 17.49 -0.90
C ASP A 49 10.22 16.53 -1.99
N ILE A 50 11.54 16.41 -2.17
CA ILE A 50 12.16 15.47 -3.13
C ILE A 50 12.03 14.02 -2.66
N PHE A 51 11.91 13.76 -1.36
CA PHE A 51 11.78 12.43 -0.78
C PHE A 51 10.34 11.90 -0.68
N ASP A 52 9.33 12.75 -0.90
CA ASP A 52 7.93 12.31 -1.01
C ASP A 52 7.63 11.57 -2.32
N MET A 53 8.55 11.62 -3.28
CA MET A 53 8.41 10.94 -4.55
C MET A 53 9.46 9.83 -4.74
N TYR A 54 9.25 8.67 -4.09
CA TYR A 54 9.81 7.37 -4.46
C TYR A 54 11.35 7.15 -4.37
N GLN A 55 11.74 6.27 -3.44
CA GLN A 55 12.91 5.38 -3.50
C GLN A 55 14.27 5.97 -3.14
N VAL A 56 14.56 5.93 -1.85
CA VAL A 56 15.94 5.99 -1.35
C VAL A 56 16.54 4.58 -1.46
N GLY A 57 17.48 4.39 -2.37
CA GLY A 57 18.05 3.07 -2.66
C GLY A 57 19.10 2.62 -1.63
N SER A 58 20.15 3.38 -1.43
CA SER A 58 21.27 3.06 -0.54
C SER A 58 21.70 4.28 0.24
N MET A 59 22.19 4.10 1.47
CA MET A 59 22.64 5.19 2.35
C MET A 59 24.02 4.89 2.93
N VAL A 60 24.91 5.87 2.91
CA VAL A 60 26.26 5.77 3.46
C VAL A 60 26.66 7.04 4.22
N GLU A 61 27.62 6.89 5.13
CA GLU A 61 28.26 8.03 5.79
C GLU A 61 29.63 8.33 5.15
N ALA A 62 29.85 9.58 4.78
CA ALA A 62 31.15 10.07 4.34
C ALA A 62 31.40 11.47 4.89
N ASN A 63 32.59 11.70 5.47
CA ASN A 63 33.02 13.01 5.98
C ASN A 63 32.06 13.66 7.00
N GLY A 64 31.35 12.86 7.79
CA GLY A 64 30.40 13.31 8.82
C GLY A 64 29.02 13.69 8.29
N LYS A 65 28.71 13.37 7.04
CA LYS A 65 27.40 13.56 6.41
C LYS A 65 26.85 12.23 5.90
N LEU A 66 25.52 12.12 5.79
CA LEU A 66 24.89 11.01 5.12
C LEU A 66 24.70 11.32 3.63
N TYR A 67 24.88 10.33 2.80
CA TYR A 67 24.63 10.39 1.37
C TYR A 67 23.70 9.28 0.95
N THR A 68 22.80 9.56 0.03
CA THR A 68 21.89 8.57 -0.56
C THR A 68 21.76 8.81 -2.06
N ILE A 69 21.35 7.76 -2.78
CA ILE A 69 20.92 7.87 -4.16
C ILE A 69 19.41 7.91 -4.23
N SER A 70 18.88 8.83 -5.01
CA SER A 70 17.46 9.00 -5.31
C SER A 70 17.19 8.76 -6.79
N TYR A 71 15.92 8.74 -7.18
CA TYR A 71 15.47 8.55 -8.55
C TYR A 71 16.19 9.52 -9.54
N GLY A 72 16.50 9.02 -10.75
CA GLY A 72 17.20 9.79 -11.78
C GLY A 72 18.68 10.03 -11.49
N PRO A 73 19.45 9.04 -11.08
CA PRO A 73 20.69 8.93 -10.32
C PRO A 73 21.18 10.27 -9.71
N THR A 74 20.40 10.80 -8.79
CA THR A 74 20.75 11.99 -8.04
C THR A 74 21.35 11.63 -6.69
N ILE A 75 22.49 12.17 -6.33
CA ILE A 75 23.10 11.99 -5.00
C ILE A 75 22.66 13.13 -4.11
N CYS A 76 22.01 12.79 -3.01
CA CYS A 76 21.61 13.73 -1.97
C CYS A 76 22.51 13.60 -0.74
N GLU A 77 22.80 14.73 -0.06
CA GLU A 77 23.52 14.77 1.22
C GLU A 77 22.60 15.28 2.33
N PHE A 78 22.76 14.72 3.53
CA PHE A 78 22.10 15.17 4.75
C PHE A 78 23.14 15.72 5.73
N ASP A 79 22.96 16.97 6.15
CA ASP A 79 23.91 17.67 7.04
C ASP A 79 23.57 17.57 8.54
N GLY A 80 22.52 16.83 8.88
CA GLY A 80 21.98 16.66 10.24
C GLY A 80 20.66 17.39 10.45
N GLU A 81 20.28 18.32 9.57
CA GLU A 81 19.02 19.05 9.63
C GLU A 81 18.27 19.03 8.29
N ASN A 82 18.99 19.15 7.17
CA ASN A 82 18.38 19.28 5.86
C ASN A 82 19.06 18.37 4.82
N TRP A 83 18.28 17.89 3.87
CA TRP A 83 18.78 17.27 2.66
C TRP A 83 19.11 18.33 1.61
N ARG A 84 20.16 18.06 0.80
CA ARG A 84 20.56 18.86 -0.34
C ARG A 84 21.01 17.98 -1.48
N ILE A 85 20.84 18.43 -2.71
CA ILE A 85 21.41 17.75 -3.87
C ILE A 85 22.93 18.00 -3.86
N ALA A 86 23.68 16.91 -3.75
CA ALA A 86 25.15 16.94 -3.82
C ALA A 86 25.66 16.77 -5.25
N VAL A 87 25.03 15.86 -6.04
CA VAL A 87 25.38 15.60 -7.44
C VAL A 87 24.11 15.40 -8.24
N VAL A 88 23.90 16.22 -9.25
CA VAL A 88 22.70 16.20 -10.10
C VAL A 88 22.78 15.06 -11.16
N ALA A 89 21.63 14.59 -11.60
CA ALA A 89 21.50 13.55 -12.62
C ALA A 89 22.32 13.82 -13.91
N ASN A 90 22.36 15.05 -14.36
CA ASN A 90 23.13 15.44 -15.57
C ASN A 90 24.63 15.15 -15.46
N SER A 91 25.20 15.09 -14.24
CA SER A 91 26.61 14.70 -14.05
C SER A 91 26.92 13.26 -14.42
N PHE A 92 25.88 12.44 -14.59
CA PHE A 92 25.98 11.04 -14.98
C PHE A 92 25.76 10.79 -16.47
N SER A 93 25.32 11.79 -17.26
CA SER A 93 24.92 11.65 -18.66
C SER A 93 26.02 11.09 -19.56
N ASP A 94 27.29 11.42 -19.31
CA ASP A 94 28.43 10.95 -20.10
C ASP A 94 28.96 9.58 -19.66
N VAL A 95 28.54 9.07 -18.51
CA VAL A 95 29.09 7.85 -17.91
C VAL A 95 28.07 6.72 -17.80
N LEU A 96 26.78 7.01 -17.69
CA LEU A 96 25.72 6.00 -17.70
C LEU A 96 25.37 5.60 -19.14
N ARG A 97 24.77 4.42 -19.28
CA ARG A 97 24.28 3.91 -20.55
C ARG A 97 22.81 4.23 -20.67
N PHE A 98 22.46 4.81 -21.84
CA PHE A 98 21.07 5.03 -22.21
C PHE A 98 20.65 4.00 -23.25
N SER A 99 19.39 3.61 -23.27
CA SER A 99 18.81 2.86 -24.37
C SER A 99 18.73 3.72 -25.63
N GLU A 100 18.55 3.09 -26.80
CA GLU A 100 18.31 3.82 -28.07
C GLU A 100 17.05 4.70 -27.99
N ASP A 101 16.12 4.39 -27.09
CA ASP A 101 14.88 5.14 -26.84
C ASP A 101 15.00 6.21 -25.74
N GLY A 102 16.19 6.43 -25.17
CA GLY A 102 16.49 7.45 -24.18
C GLY A 102 16.10 7.12 -22.73
N PHE A 103 15.72 5.87 -22.44
CA PHE A 103 15.37 5.44 -21.08
C PHE A 103 16.57 4.80 -20.38
N PHE A 104 16.67 5.02 -19.07
CA PHE A 104 17.51 4.20 -18.22
C PHE A 104 16.86 2.82 -18.09
N TYR A 105 17.57 1.76 -18.47
CA TYR A 105 17.16 0.38 -18.20
C TYR A 105 17.64 -0.06 -16.81
N SER A 106 17.46 0.73 -15.79
CA SER A 106 17.91 0.33 -14.46
C SER A 106 16.77 0.35 -13.46
N ASP A 107 16.79 -0.63 -12.60
CA ASP A 107 16.13 -0.55 -11.31
C ASP A 107 17.06 0.29 -10.38
N GLU A 108 16.90 1.61 -10.42
CA GLU A 108 17.73 2.55 -9.66
C GLU A 108 17.64 2.30 -8.15
N THR A 109 16.58 1.65 -7.70
CA THR A 109 16.37 1.26 -6.31
C THR A 109 17.35 0.19 -5.85
N SER A 110 17.92 -0.55 -6.79
CA SER A 110 18.93 -1.57 -6.52
C SER A 110 20.37 -1.07 -6.63
N ALA A 111 20.59 0.22 -6.96
CA ALA A 111 21.93 0.80 -6.98
C ALA A 111 22.50 0.92 -5.56
N VAL A 112 23.79 0.60 -5.40
CA VAL A 112 24.43 0.56 -4.09
C VAL A 112 25.56 1.59 -3.99
N LEU A 113 25.42 2.52 -3.03
CA LEU A 113 26.46 3.46 -2.62
C LEU A 113 27.43 2.81 -1.63
N SER A 114 28.67 3.19 -1.74
CA SER A 114 29.73 2.90 -0.77
C SER A 114 30.70 4.08 -0.69
N VAL A 115 31.68 4.00 0.18
CA VAL A 115 32.71 5.02 0.38
C VAL A 115 34.09 4.36 0.29
N ASP A 116 35.01 4.95 -0.48
CA ASP A 116 36.40 4.48 -0.53
C ASP A 116 37.25 5.02 0.64
N GLU A 117 38.49 4.60 0.73
CA GLU A 117 39.43 4.99 1.79
C GLU A 117 39.71 6.52 1.83
N ASP A 118 39.50 7.22 0.72
CA ASP A 118 39.69 8.67 0.58
C ASP A 118 38.44 9.46 0.92
N GLY A 119 37.31 8.81 1.23
CA GLY A 119 36.01 9.43 1.49
C GLY A 119 35.24 9.83 0.21
N THR A 120 35.67 9.35 -0.97
CA THR A 120 34.94 9.51 -2.22
C THR A 120 33.82 8.49 -2.32
N LEU A 121 32.68 8.88 -2.88
CA LEU A 121 31.59 7.96 -3.08
C LEU A 121 31.86 7.02 -4.25
N LEU A 122 31.50 5.75 -4.08
CA LEU A 122 31.49 4.72 -5.09
C LEU A 122 30.06 4.27 -5.32
N LEU A 123 29.63 4.15 -6.56
CA LEU A 123 28.30 3.71 -6.94
C LEU A 123 28.38 2.47 -7.82
N LEU A 124 27.78 1.37 -7.36
CA LEU A 124 27.49 0.21 -8.19
C LEU A 124 26.11 0.39 -8.82
N TYR A 125 26.10 0.63 -10.12
CA TYR A 125 24.88 0.94 -10.88
C TYR A 125 24.52 -0.23 -11.81
N PRO A 126 23.41 -0.94 -11.54
CA PRO A 126 23.00 -2.09 -12.34
C PRO A 126 22.23 -1.69 -13.59
N TYR A 127 22.31 -2.51 -14.64
CA TYR A 127 21.50 -2.41 -15.85
C TYR A 127 20.75 -3.71 -16.09
N SER A 128 19.58 -3.64 -16.71
CA SER A 128 18.71 -4.78 -16.99
C SER A 128 19.34 -5.88 -17.85
N ASP A 129 20.47 -5.57 -18.56
CA ASP A 129 21.23 -6.53 -19.36
C ASP A 129 22.26 -7.35 -18.54
N GLY A 130 22.20 -7.29 -17.20
CA GLY A 130 23.11 -8.00 -16.30
C GLY A 130 24.51 -7.40 -16.23
N VAL A 131 24.66 -6.14 -16.58
CA VAL A 131 25.90 -5.38 -16.43
C VAL A 131 25.80 -4.47 -15.19
N ILE A 132 26.90 -4.29 -14.49
CA ILE A 132 27.05 -3.35 -13.39
C ILE A 132 28.21 -2.41 -13.70
N ASP A 133 27.97 -1.11 -13.67
CA ASP A 133 29.03 -0.12 -13.72
C ASP A 133 29.45 0.29 -12.30
N LEU A 134 30.74 0.35 -12.05
CA LEU A 134 31.33 0.97 -10.86
C LEU A 134 31.72 2.40 -11.23
N LEU A 135 31.04 3.35 -10.61
CA LEU A 135 31.30 4.79 -10.77
C LEU A 135 32.01 5.35 -9.55
N ARG A 136 32.92 6.28 -9.77
CA ARG A 136 33.53 7.12 -8.72
C ARG A 136 32.92 8.50 -8.79
N ILE A 137 32.41 8.98 -7.67
CA ILE A 137 31.68 10.23 -7.54
C ILE A 137 32.44 11.13 -6.58
N PRO A 138 33.25 12.08 -7.07
CA PRO A 138 33.93 13.04 -6.24
C PRO A 138 32.94 14.05 -5.63
N LEU A 139 33.13 14.38 -4.35
CA LEU A 139 32.32 15.37 -3.63
C LEU A 139 32.86 16.80 -3.74
N ASP A 140 33.92 17.00 -4.52
CA ASP A 140 34.58 18.32 -4.73
C ASP A 140 34.11 19.05 -6.01
N GLY A 141 33.08 18.48 -6.70
CA GLY A 141 32.56 19.04 -7.93
C GLY A 141 33.30 18.64 -9.20
N SER A 142 34.31 17.73 -9.10
CA SER A 142 34.95 17.15 -10.30
C SER A 142 34.06 16.06 -10.94
N ASP A 143 34.38 15.74 -12.20
CA ASP A 143 33.56 14.84 -13.03
C ASP A 143 33.40 13.43 -12.43
N VAL A 144 32.19 12.89 -12.53
CA VAL A 144 31.93 11.47 -12.27
C VAL A 144 32.65 10.61 -13.30
N THR A 145 33.28 9.53 -12.86
CA THR A 145 34.06 8.67 -13.74
C THR A 145 33.66 7.20 -13.58
N ARG A 146 33.57 6.46 -14.72
CA ARG A 146 33.41 5.01 -14.70
C ARG A 146 34.77 4.36 -14.45
N VAL A 147 34.85 3.57 -13.38
CA VAL A 147 36.07 2.82 -13.02
C VAL A 147 36.12 1.49 -13.77
N HIS A 148 35.04 0.71 -13.67
CA HIS A 148 34.89 -0.59 -14.31
C HIS A 148 33.44 -0.81 -14.75
N SER A 149 33.32 -1.78 -15.71
CA SER A 149 32.02 -2.30 -16.16
C SER A 149 32.09 -3.82 -16.03
N PHE A 150 31.27 -4.42 -15.22
CA PHE A 150 31.26 -5.85 -14.93
C PHE A 150 30.04 -6.49 -15.60
N ARG A 151 30.26 -7.56 -16.38
CA ARG A 151 29.16 -8.36 -16.95
C ARG A 151 29.00 -9.64 -16.12
N LEU A 152 27.83 -9.81 -15.49
CA LEU A 152 27.54 -10.97 -14.64
C LEU A 152 27.05 -12.19 -15.42
N VAL A 153 26.45 -11.99 -16.60
CA VAL A 153 25.89 -13.04 -17.46
C VAL A 153 26.50 -12.94 -18.86
N GLU A 154 26.86 -14.08 -19.49
CA GLU A 154 27.14 -14.12 -20.90
C GLU A 154 25.84 -13.91 -21.69
N ASP A 155 25.84 -13.18 -22.79
CA ASP A 155 24.70 -12.86 -23.65
C ASP A 155 23.75 -14.08 -23.79
N SER A 156 22.55 -13.98 -23.28
CA SER A 156 21.58 -15.08 -23.29
C SER A 156 21.00 -15.38 -24.68
N GLY A 157 21.29 -14.56 -25.67
CA GLY A 157 20.89 -14.78 -27.06
C GLY A 157 19.39 -14.77 -27.35
N ASP A 158 18.57 -14.43 -26.38
CA ASP A 158 17.12 -14.30 -26.54
C ASP A 158 16.78 -12.94 -27.18
N GLU A 159 16.12 -12.98 -28.33
CA GLU A 159 15.73 -11.79 -29.10
C GLU A 159 14.70 -10.87 -28.36
N ASP A 160 14.08 -11.33 -27.27
CA ASP A 160 13.11 -10.58 -26.45
C ASP A 160 13.70 -10.03 -25.14
N GLY A 161 14.95 -10.17 -24.89
CA GLY A 161 15.94 -9.47 -24.07
C GLY A 161 15.58 -8.82 -22.73
N SER A 162 14.47 -9.08 -22.10
CA SER A 162 14.16 -8.54 -20.78
C SER A 162 14.52 -9.55 -19.69
N LEU A 163 15.80 -9.61 -19.32
CA LEU A 163 16.19 -10.17 -18.03
C LEU A 163 15.71 -9.21 -16.92
N TYR A 164 14.85 -9.70 -16.06
CA TYR A 164 14.52 -8.97 -14.83
C TYR A 164 15.70 -9.12 -13.87
N PHE A 165 16.62 -8.15 -13.89
CA PHE A 165 17.83 -8.15 -13.09
C PHE A 165 17.76 -7.07 -12.00
N SER A 166 18.03 -7.46 -10.74
CA SER A 166 18.07 -6.55 -9.60
C SER A 166 19.22 -6.91 -8.67
N LEU A 167 19.96 -5.89 -8.19
CA LEU A 167 20.90 -6.06 -7.08
C LEU A 167 20.14 -6.11 -5.78
N GLN A 168 20.47 -7.09 -4.93
CA GLN A 168 19.86 -7.25 -3.62
C GLN A 168 20.77 -6.73 -2.50
N GLY A 169 22.07 -6.69 -2.72
CA GLY A 169 23.03 -6.17 -1.77
C GLY A 169 24.44 -6.14 -2.33
N ALA A 170 25.29 -5.31 -1.72
CA ALA A 170 26.71 -5.27 -2.05
C ALA A 170 27.57 -5.01 -0.81
N ALA A 171 28.78 -5.58 -0.83
CA ALA A 171 29.83 -5.33 0.17
C ALA A 171 31.12 -4.99 -0.57
N LEU A 172 31.67 -3.80 -0.31
CA LEU A 172 32.93 -3.36 -0.92
C LEU A 172 34.09 -3.52 0.05
N THR A 173 35.24 -3.90 -0.52
CA THR A 173 36.56 -3.93 0.14
C THR A 173 37.54 -3.20 -0.75
N SER A 174 38.77 -2.98 -0.31
CA SER A 174 39.80 -2.29 -1.12
C SER A 174 40.07 -2.93 -2.47
N ASP A 175 39.92 -4.26 -2.60
CA ASP A 175 40.30 -5.01 -3.80
C ASP A 175 39.14 -5.63 -4.55
N TYR A 176 37.98 -5.83 -3.88
CA TYR A 176 36.83 -6.54 -4.40
C TYR A 176 35.51 -5.88 -4.01
N ALA A 177 34.53 -5.93 -4.93
CA ALA A 177 33.13 -5.79 -4.58
C ALA A 177 32.46 -7.16 -4.63
N TYR A 178 31.62 -7.44 -3.64
CA TYR A 178 30.76 -8.62 -3.61
C TYR A 178 29.34 -8.14 -3.85
N VAL A 179 28.61 -8.80 -4.73
CA VAL A 179 27.23 -8.42 -5.03
C VAL A 179 26.32 -9.64 -5.05
N THR A 180 25.15 -9.51 -4.48
CA THR A 180 24.05 -10.48 -4.65
C THR A 180 23.07 -9.96 -5.68
N ALA A 181 22.70 -10.80 -6.63
CA ALA A 181 21.86 -10.44 -7.76
C ALA A 181 20.74 -11.46 -7.98
N TYR A 182 19.53 -10.96 -8.21
CA TYR A 182 18.33 -11.72 -8.53
C TYR A 182 18.03 -11.65 -10.03
N GLY A 183 17.31 -12.65 -10.56
CA GLY A 183 16.74 -12.61 -11.92
C GLY A 183 17.69 -13.08 -13.04
N LEU A 184 18.95 -13.45 -12.72
CA LEU A 184 19.93 -13.92 -13.72
C LEU A 184 19.68 -15.36 -14.22
N ASN A 185 18.75 -16.08 -13.61
CA ASN A 185 18.38 -17.43 -14.01
C ASN A 185 16.86 -17.52 -14.10
N PRO A 186 16.28 -17.54 -15.31
CA PRO A 186 14.82 -17.61 -15.49
C PRO A 186 14.19 -18.92 -14.96
N GLU A 187 15.01 -19.97 -14.78
CA GLU A 187 14.56 -21.25 -14.19
C GLU A 187 14.70 -21.28 -12.67
N ALA A 188 15.27 -20.23 -12.05
CA ALA A 188 15.47 -20.19 -10.61
C ALA A 188 14.15 -20.00 -9.87
N MET A 189 14.05 -20.67 -8.73
CA MET A 189 12.92 -20.48 -7.81
C MET A 189 12.94 -19.05 -7.21
N TYR A 190 11.79 -18.52 -6.85
CA TYR A 190 11.66 -17.22 -6.20
C TYR A 190 12.62 -17.07 -5.00
N GLY A 191 13.29 -15.92 -4.94
CA GLY A 191 14.19 -15.56 -3.85
C GLY A 191 15.61 -16.12 -3.94
N LEU A 192 15.93 -16.95 -4.93
CA LEU A 192 17.29 -17.47 -5.12
C LEU A 192 18.16 -16.42 -5.78
N ASN A 193 19.21 -15.98 -5.05
CA ASN A 193 20.17 -14.99 -5.51
C ASN A 193 21.51 -15.63 -5.90
N GLN A 194 22.23 -14.97 -6.79
CA GLN A 194 23.60 -15.33 -7.14
C GLN A 194 24.58 -14.34 -6.50
N LEU A 195 25.57 -14.84 -5.78
CA LEU A 195 26.65 -14.04 -5.21
C LEU A 195 27.86 -14.03 -6.15
N PHE A 196 28.31 -12.84 -6.53
CA PHE A 196 29.48 -12.60 -7.35
C PHE A 196 30.57 -11.85 -6.59
N GLU A 197 31.83 -12.15 -6.94
CA GLU A 197 33.01 -11.38 -6.61
C GLU A 197 33.49 -10.62 -7.83
N LEU A 198 33.56 -9.30 -7.72
CA LEU A 198 34.00 -8.37 -8.75
C LEU A 198 35.38 -7.85 -8.38
N ASN A 199 36.42 -8.12 -9.17
CA ASN A 199 37.77 -7.64 -8.90
C ASN A 199 37.89 -6.18 -9.34
N LEU A 200 38.15 -5.27 -8.42
CA LEU A 200 38.24 -3.83 -8.68
C LEU A 200 39.55 -3.41 -9.38
N LYS A 201 40.56 -4.31 -9.50
CA LYS A 201 41.84 -4.03 -10.11
C LYS A 201 41.89 -4.40 -11.58
N ASP A 202 41.31 -5.56 -11.96
CA ASP A 202 41.39 -6.07 -13.30
C ASP A 202 40.03 -6.27 -14.00
N GLY A 203 38.93 -5.99 -13.34
CA GLY A 203 37.56 -6.08 -13.87
C GLY A 203 37.05 -7.52 -14.03
N SER A 204 37.74 -8.52 -13.48
CA SER A 204 37.29 -9.92 -13.56
C SER A 204 36.10 -10.19 -12.63
N VAL A 205 35.22 -11.10 -13.06
CA VAL A 205 34.01 -11.50 -12.36
C VAL A 205 34.10 -13.00 -12.06
N ARG A 206 33.72 -13.38 -10.83
CA ARG A 206 33.64 -14.76 -10.40
C ARG A 206 32.35 -15.02 -9.62
N LYS A 207 31.52 -15.97 -10.07
CA LYS A 207 30.39 -16.47 -9.29
C LYS A 207 30.90 -17.23 -8.07
N VAL A 208 30.46 -16.86 -6.87
CA VAL A 208 30.86 -17.46 -5.59
C VAL A 208 29.92 -18.58 -5.21
N THR A 209 28.62 -18.29 -5.16
CA THR A 209 27.57 -19.25 -4.78
C THR A 209 26.20 -18.79 -5.33
N GLU A 210 25.19 -19.64 -5.12
CA GLU A 210 23.80 -19.36 -5.41
C GLU A 210 23.00 -19.84 -4.19
N ASP A 211 22.25 -18.95 -3.54
CA ASP A 211 21.53 -19.24 -2.29
C ASP A 211 20.50 -18.12 -2.01
N TYR A 212 19.68 -18.30 -0.97
CA TYR A 212 18.66 -17.33 -0.51
C TYR A 212 19.28 -16.17 0.30
N ILE A 213 20.39 -15.64 -0.15
CA ILE A 213 21.12 -14.55 0.52
C ILE A 213 20.83 -13.26 -0.24
N GLY A 214 20.09 -12.34 0.40
CA GLY A 214 19.81 -11.01 -0.16
C GLY A 214 20.94 -10.03 0.14
N ILE A 215 21.01 -9.56 1.36
CA ILE A 215 21.94 -8.51 1.79
C ILE A 215 23.25 -9.14 2.26
N ILE A 216 24.37 -8.49 1.93
CA ILE A 216 25.71 -8.91 2.35
C ILE A 216 26.49 -7.76 2.95
N LEU A 217 27.30 -8.07 3.96
CA LEU A 217 28.17 -7.11 4.65
C LEU A 217 29.58 -7.66 4.75
N PRO A 218 30.62 -6.83 4.74
CA PRO A 218 32.00 -7.29 4.93
C PRO A 218 32.20 -7.70 6.41
N LEU A 219 32.76 -8.90 6.66
CA LEU A 219 33.08 -9.34 8.02
C LEU A 219 34.59 -9.26 8.28
N ASP A 220 35.37 -9.96 7.46
CA ASP A 220 36.84 -10.02 7.53
C ASP A 220 37.44 -10.35 6.17
N ASP A 221 38.76 -10.52 6.09
CA ASP A 221 39.47 -10.81 4.82
C ASP A 221 39.05 -12.13 4.15
N THR A 222 38.38 -13.03 4.87
CA THR A 222 38.00 -14.36 4.40
C THR A 222 36.51 -14.60 4.31
N SER A 223 35.72 -13.74 4.94
CA SER A 223 34.29 -13.98 5.15
C SER A 223 33.44 -12.72 4.93
N LEU A 224 32.18 -12.95 4.53
CA LEU A 224 31.08 -11.98 4.57
C LEU A 224 30.05 -12.43 5.61
N ILE A 225 29.21 -11.50 6.06
CA ILE A 225 27.93 -11.80 6.69
C ILE A 225 26.84 -11.62 5.63
N GLY A 226 25.91 -12.58 5.53
CA GLY A 226 24.73 -12.51 4.68
C GLY A 226 23.45 -12.56 5.50
N TYR A 227 22.42 -11.89 5.03
CA TYR A 227 21.04 -12.10 5.48
C TYR A 227 20.40 -13.17 4.59
N TYR A 228 20.03 -14.29 5.20
CA TYR A 228 19.40 -15.44 4.55
C TYR A 228 17.92 -15.47 4.85
N ASP A 229 17.08 -15.59 3.82
CA ASP A 229 15.63 -15.69 3.97
C ASP A 229 15.03 -16.58 2.87
N ASN A 230 14.49 -17.75 3.26
CA ASN A 230 13.85 -18.68 2.34
C ASN A 230 12.34 -18.87 2.60
N ARG A 231 11.71 -18.04 3.42
CA ARG A 231 10.31 -18.20 3.86
C ARG A 231 9.30 -18.22 2.71
N TYR A 232 9.54 -17.45 1.67
CA TYR A 232 8.61 -17.28 0.54
C TYR A 232 8.86 -18.24 -0.62
N THR A 233 9.74 -19.21 -0.44
CA THR A 233 10.19 -20.11 -1.51
C THR A 233 9.44 -21.45 -1.54
N GLY A 234 8.54 -21.69 -0.58
CA GLY A 234 7.89 -23.00 -0.39
C GLY A 234 8.82 -24.07 0.18
N ALA A 235 9.93 -23.65 0.83
CA ALA A 235 10.83 -24.56 1.52
C ALA A 235 10.11 -25.33 2.66
N ASP A 236 10.43 -26.60 2.81
CA ASP A 236 9.86 -27.44 3.89
C ASP A 236 10.26 -26.95 5.30
N ASP A 237 11.36 -26.18 5.41
CA ASP A 237 11.89 -25.64 6.65
C ASP A 237 12.22 -24.15 6.44
N PRO A 238 11.25 -23.26 6.65
CA PRO A 238 11.45 -21.81 6.48
C PRO A 238 12.43 -21.28 7.53
N LEU A 239 13.45 -20.56 7.07
CA LEU A 239 14.52 -20.03 7.92
C LEU A 239 14.82 -18.58 7.55
N THR A 240 14.93 -17.75 8.60
CA THR A 240 15.51 -16.41 8.53
C THR A 240 16.72 -16.36 9.43
N ALA A 241 17.88 -15.97 8.92
CA ALA A 241 19.14 -16.03 9.68
C ALA A 241 20.19 -15.04 9.20
N LEU A 242 21.12 -14.67 10.09
CA LEU A 242 22.42 -14.19 9.68
C LEU A 242 23.34 -15.40 9.45
N VAL A 243 24.04 -15.40 8.32
CA VAL A 243 24.96 -16.46 7.93
C VAL A 243 26.35 -15.89 7.67
N ARG A 244 27.40 -16.68 7.99
CA ARG A 244 28.76 -16.41 7.54
C ARG A 244 28.97 -17.06 6.20
N ILE A 245 29.53 -16.33 5.25
CA ILE A 245 29.82 -16.80 3.89
C ILE A 245 31.33 -16.80 3.70
N ASN A 246 31.90 -17.95 3.37
CA ASN A 246 33.32 -18.03 2.99
C ASN A 246 33.51 -17.46 1.58
N ARG A 247 34.32 -16.41 1.42
CA ARG A 247 34.55 -15.70 0.15
C ARG A 247 35.09 -16.60 -0.97
N GLN A 248 35.91 -17.58 -0.65
CA GLN A 248 36.54 -18.47 -1.65
C GLN A 248 35.63 -19.61 -2.10
N THR A 249 34.94 -20.23 -1.15
CA THR A 249 34.19 -21.48 -1.38
C THR A 249 32.70 -21.26 -1.53
N GLY A 250 32.18 -20.12 -1.11
CA GLY A 250 30.74 -19.85 -1.05
C GLY A 250 30.00 -20.65 0.04
N LEU A 251 30.71 -21.43 0.86
CA LEU A 251 30.05 -22.18 1.95
C LEU A 251 29.51 -21.24 3.00
N THR A 252 28.31 -21.54 3.48
CA THR A 252 27.58 -20.78 4.49
C THR A 252 27.52 -21.52 5.81
N ASP A 253 27.63 -20.77 6.92
CA ASP A 253 27.43 -21.25 8.28
C ASP A 253 26.43 -20.32 8.98
N THR A 254 25.36 -20.86 9.57
CA THR A 254 24.40 -20.07 10.36
C THR A 254 25.09 -19.51 11.60
N LEU A 255 24.98 -18.19 11.76
CA LEU A 255 25.48 -17.46 12.93
C LEU A 255 24.39 -17.28 13.97
N CYS A 256 23.23 -16.78 13.55
CA CYS A 256 22.11 -16.45 14.41
C CYS A 256 20.80 -16.65 13.64
N GLU A 257 19.91 -17.48 14.16
CA GLU A 257 18.53 -17.56 13.68
C GLU A 257 17.75 -16.33 14.16
N MET A 258 16.85 -15.82 13.32
CA MET A 258 16.04 -14.64 13.57
C MET A 258 14.57 -15.03 13.62
N GLU A 259 13.72 -14.18 14.18
CA GLU A 259 12.27 -14.45 14.22
C GLU A 259 11.71 -14.62 12.81
N SER A 260 11.02 -15.73 12.57
CA SER A 260 10.53 -16.11 11.25
C SER A 260 9.38 -15.22 10.74
N ASP A 261 8.67 -14.56 11.65
CA ASP A 261 7.48 -13.77 11.31
C ASP A 261 7.79 -12.29 11.05
N SER A 262 9.05 -11.88 11.28
CA SER A 262 9.50 -10.50 11.08
C SER A 262 10.21 -10.34 9.75
N SER A 263 10.01 -9.18 9.10
CA SER A 263 10.84 -8.72 7.99
C SER A 263 11.91 -7.77 8.52
N PHE A 264 13.09 -7.80 7.94
CA PHE A 264 14.23 -7.01 8.39
C PHE A 264 14.82 -6.20 7.25
N SER A 265 15.29 -4.98 7.57
CA SER A 265 15.90 -4.07 6.60
C SER A 265 17.00 -3.20 7.23
N GLY A 266 17.62 -2.35 6.43
CA GLY A 266 18.57 -1.35 6.90
C GLY A 266 19.85 -1.95 7.47
N PHE A 267 20.30 -3.09 6.99
CA PHE A 267 21.50 -3.76 7.48
C PHE A 267 22.75 -2.94 7.23
N THR A 268 23.54 -2.72 8.28
CA THR A 268 24.82 -2.00 8.21
C THR A 268 25.79 -2.49 9.27
N MET A 269 27.07 -2.18 9.11
CA MET A 269 28.09 -2.45 10.11
C MET A 269 28.28 -1.26 11.05
N SER A 270 28.32 -1.54 12.36
CA SER A 270 28.75 -0.60 13.40
C SER A 270 29.97 -1.19 14.14
N GLY A 271 31.15 -0.82 13.68
CA GLY A 271 32.39 -1.47 14.12
C GLY A 271 32.38 -2.97 13.72
N THR A 272 32.35 -3.87 14.73
CA THR A 272 32.26 -5.31 14.52
C THR A 272 30.86 -5.89 14.72
N SER A 273 29.84 -5.05 14.84
CA SER A 273 28.46 -5.49 15.05
C SER A 273 27.64 -5.23 13.78
N VAL A 274 26.67 -6.09 13.52
CA VAL A 274 25.61 -5.84 12.53
C VAL A 274 24.47 -5.10 13.22
N VAL A 275 23.98 -4.03 12.63
CA VAL A 275 22.81 -3.27 13.07
C VAL A 275 21.78 -3.25 11.94
N PHE A 276 20.51 -3.42 12.26
CA PHE A 276 19.40 -3.49 11.33
C PHE A 276 18.09 -3.17 12.07
N ASN A 277 16.94 -3.18 11.37
CA ASN A 277 15.66 -2.93 12.01
C ASN A 277 14.56 -3.89 11.50
N ASP A 278 13.48 -4.02 12.29
CA ASP A 278 12.25 -4.74 11.97
C ASP A 278 11.06 -3.80 11.71
N GLY A 279 11.33 -2.52 11.43
CA GLY A 279 10.33 -1.46 11.25
C GLY A 279 9.86 -0.81 12.55
N SER A 280 10.15 -1.39 13.69
CA SER A 280 9.77 -0.88 15.02
C SER A 280 10.97 -0.78 15.95
N GLN A 281 11.87 -1.74 15.87
CA GLN A 281 13.04 -1.87 16.73
C GLN A 281 14.32 -1.76 15.91
N VAL A 282 15.33 -1.14 16.48
CA VAL A 282 16.71 -1.26 16.03
C VAL A 282 17.36 -2.40 16.77
N LEU A 283 17.88 -3.34 16.02
CA LEU A 283 18.44 -4.59 16.46
C LEU A 283 19.95 -4.61 16.22
N ARG A 284 20.69 -5.28 17.10
CA ARG A 284 22.13 -5.44 16.99
C ARG A 284 22.54 -6.89 17.24
N VAL A 285 23.47 -7.37 16.42
CA VAL A 285 24.15 -8.65 16.61
C VAL A 285 25.65 -8.40 16.68
N ALA A 286 26.21 -8.55 17.88
CA ALA A 286 27.64 -8.36 18.14
C ALA A 286 28.39 -9.70 18.12
N ALA A 287 29.71 -9.65 17.91
CA ALA A 287 30.52 -10.88 18.01
C ALA A 287 30.34 -11.55 19.38
N PRO A 288 30.12 -12.87 19.46
CA PRO A 288 30.35 -13.90 18.44
C PRO A 288 29.22 -14.10 17.40
N TYR A 289 28.23 -13.23 17.32
CA TYR A 289 27.10 -13.21 16.37
C TYR A 289 26.05 -14.30 16.63
N ASP A 290 25.79 -14.63 17.87
CA ASP A 290 24.89 -15.71 18.32
C ASP A 290 23.62 -15.17 19.02
N THR A 291 23.48 -13.86 19.19
CA THR A 291 22.37 -13.25 19.93
C THR A 291 21.94 -11.93 19.31
N VAL A 292 20.63 -11.77 19.11
CA VAL A 292 20.01 -10.51 18.72
C VAL A 292 19.62 -9.72 19.96
N GLU A 293 19.96 -8.44 20.01
CA GLU A 293 19.56 -7.53 21.08
C GLU A 293 18.88 -6.28 20.53
N THR A 294 17.81 -5.82 21.17
CA THR A 294 17.20 -4.53 20.88
C THR A 294 18.07 -3.40 21.44
N VAL A 295 18.42 -2.43 20.61
CA VAL A 295 19.26 -1.28 20.99
C VAL A 295 18.56 0.06 20.82
N GLY A 296 17.32 0.08 20.33
CA GLY A 296 16.50 1.26 20.21
C GLY A 296 15.12 0.97 19.60
N TYR A 297 14.29 1.99 19.51
CA TYR A 297 12.96 1.92 18.90
C TYR A 297 12.81 3.03 17.88
N LEU A 298 12.20 2.71 16.76
CA LEU A 298 11.82 3.62 15.67
C LEU A 298 10.34 4.00 15.81
N PRO A 299 9.91 5.13 15.23
CA PRO A 299 8.49 5.29 14.89
C PRO A 299 8.06 4.09 14.03
N PRO A 300 7.06 3.30 14.49
CA PRO A 300 6.79 2.01 13.87
C PRO A 300 6.20 2.17 12.47
N ALA A 301 6.76 1.44 11.51
CA ALA A 301 6.33 1.47 10.12
C ALA A 301 6.38 0.07 9.51
N TYR A 302 5.70 -0.13 8.41
CA TYR A 302 5.81 -1.36 7.65
C TYR A 302 7.22 -1.53 7.06
N VAL A 303 7.76 -2.73 7.13
CA VAL A 303 9.10 -3.02 6.59
C VAL A 303 8.99 -3.46 5.15
N TYR A 304 9.47 -2.61 4.25
CA TYR A 304 9.77 -3.01 2.88
C TYR A 304 11.18 -3.61 2.85
N THR A 305 11.36 -4.67 2.08
CA THR A 305 12.68 -5.26 1.87
C THR A 305 13.61 -4.27 1.16
N ASN A 306 14.90 -4.31 1.53
CA ASN A 306 15.96 -3.49 0.90
C ASN A 306 15.93 -1.99 1.23
N LEU A 307 15.23 -1.55 2.26
CA LEU A 307 15.36 -0.17 2.71
C LEU A 307 16.78 0.09 3.29
N PRO A 308 17.31 1.30 3.06
CA PRO A 308 18.68 1.61 3.48
C PRO A 308 18.82 1.81 5.00
N GLY A 309 19.99 1.46 5.51
CA GLY A 309 20.40 1.77 6.87
C GLY A 309 21.86 2.18 6.91
N CYS A 310 22.18 3.12 7.79
CA CYS A 310 23.54 3.62 7.98
C CYS A 310 23.80 3.98 9.45
N VAL A 311 25.03 3.76 9.92
CA VAL A 311 25.47 4.26 11.24
C VAL A 311 26.44 5.41 11.03
N SER A 312 26.10 6.58 11.61
CA SER A 312 26.99 7.73 11.69
C SER A 312 27.17 8.15 13.15
N GLY A 313 28.40 8.16 13.62
CA GLY A 313 28.70 8.39 15.04
C GLY A 313 28.06 7.33 15.93
N ASN A 314 27.17 7.76 16.82
CA ASN A 314 26.40 6.89 17.72
C ASN A 314 24.97 6.66 17.24
N SER A 315 24.58 7.21 16.10
CA SER A 315 23.22 7.16 15.60
C SER A 315 23.09 6.18 14.45
N TYR A 316 22.08 5.34 14.49
CA TYR A 316 21.60 4.56 13.37
C TYR A 316 20.53 5.36 12.64
N TYR A 317 20.64 5.47 11.33
CA TYR A 317 19.72 6.14 10.44
C TYR A 317 19.10 5.11 9.51
N THR A 318 17.82 5.23 9.26
CA THR A 318 17.10 4.45 8.26
C THR A 318 16.03 5.30 7.59
N TYR A 319 15.72 4.99 6.35
CA TYR A 319 14.61 5.60 5.62
C TYR A 319 13.47 4.58 5.50
N ASN A 320 12.24 5.06 5.62
CA ASN A 320 11.03 4.28 5.39
C ASN A 320 10.01 5.16 4.69
N TYR A 321 9.27 4.62 3.73
CA TYR A 321 8.27 5.39 2.97
C TYR A 321 7.22 6.05 3.87
N ASP A 322 6.78 5.37 4.92
CA ASP A 322 5.75 5.86 5.83
C ASP A 322 6.29 6.83 6.89
N ALA A 323 7.52 6.64 7.34
CA ALA A 323 8.11 7.36 8.47
C ALA A 323 9.13 8.43 8.05
N GLY A 324 9.56 8.40 6.78
CA GLY A 324 10.66 9.22 6.27
C GLY A 324 12.02 8.81 6.83
N LEU A 325 12.98 9.75 6.84
CA LEU A 325 14.27 9.54 7.50
C LEU A 325 14.07 9.55 9.01
N THR A 326 14.48 8.48 9.67
CA THR A 326 14.44 8.33 11.12
C THR A 326 15.81 7.99 11.67
N SER A 327 16.07 8.33 12.93
CA SER A 327 17.33 7.99 13.59
C SER A 327 17.13 7.58 15.04
N VAL A 328 18.05 6.74 15.51
CA VAL A 328 18.10 6.25 16.89
C VAL A 328 19.53 6.38 17.45
N ASP A 329 19.69 7.00 18.61
CA ASP A 329 20.95 6.99 19.35
C ASP A 329 21.15 5.60 20.00
N LEU A 330 22.10 4.84 19.47
CA LEU A 330 22.44 3.48 19.92
C LEU A 330 23.02 3.42 21.35
N THR A 331 23.27 4.57 21.96
CA THR A 331 23.79 4.69 23.33
C THR A 331 22.75 5.18 24.33
N ALA A 332 21.57 5.58 23.86
CA ALA A 332 20.47 6.02 24.71
C ALA A 332 19.90 4.83 25.53
N PRO A 333 19.44 5.05 26.76
CA PRO A 333 18.76 4.02 27.50
C PRO A 333 17.43 3.66 26.83
N LEU A 334 17.11 2.36 26.76
CA LEU A 334 15.83 1.90 26.23
C LEU A 334 14.66 2.42 27.07
N PRO A 335 13.51 2.73 26.45
CA PRO A 335 12.27 3.06 27.13
C PRO A 335 11.88 1.99 28.16
N ALA A 336 11.40 2.41 29.32
CA ALA A 336 10.92 1.49 30.34
C ALA A 336 9.55 0.90 30.00
N THR A 337 8.79 1.59 29.17
CA THR A 337 7.48 1.18 28.67
C THR A 337 7.59 0.86 27.19
N VAL A 338 7.19 -0.35 26.82
CA VAL A 338 7.12 -0.78 25.41
C VAL A 338 5.72 -1.32 25.17
N LEU A 339 5.00 -0.70 24.24
CA LEU A 339 3.68 -1.15 23.80
C LEU A 339 3.83 -2.13 22.63
N ARG A 340 3.22 -3.30 22.77
CA ARG A 340 3.03 -4.25 21.68
C ARG A 340 1.62 -4.05 21.10
N ILE A 341 1.55 -3.65 19.85
CA ILE A 341 0.29 -3.33 19.19
C ILE A 341 0.11 -4.16 17.92
N ASP A 342 -1.14 -4.43 17.58
CA ASP A 342 -1.49 -5.23 16.41
C ASP A 342 -0.96 -4.61 15.11
N SER A 343 -0.19 -5.36 14.34
CA SER A 343 0.43 -4.90 13.10
C SER A 343 -0.57 -4.57 11.99
N SER A 344 -1.81 -5.03 12.08
CA SER A 344 -2.85 -4.73 11.10
C SER A 344 -3.22 -3.25 11.03
N ILE A 345 -2.85 -2.46 12.07
CA ILE A 345 -3.07 -0.99 12.08
C ILE A 345 -1.89 -0.18 11.56
N SER A 346 -0.84 -0.82 11.07
CA SER A 346 0.35 -0.12 10.56
C SER A 346 0.07 0.76 9.34
N TRP A 347 -1.03 0.51 8.65
CA TRP A 347 -1.46 1.20 7.44
C TRP A 347 -2.55 2.24 7.71
N GLY A 348 -2.67 3.20 6.80
CA GLY A 348 -3.70 4.23 6.83
C GLY A 348 -3.53 5.21 7.99
N ASP A 349 -4.58 5.97 8.25
CA ASP A 349 -4.60 7.08 9.19
C ASP A 349 -4.20 6.70 10.62
N ALA A 350 -4.62 5.52 11.08
CA ALA A 350 -4.28 5.06 12.43
C ALA A 350 -2.77 4.80 12.55
N GLY A 351 -2.15 4.21 11.53
CA GLY A 351 -0.71 3.98 11.48
C GLY A 351 0.09 5.28 11.48
N GLU A 352 -0.35 6.29 10.73
CA GLU A 352 0.27 7.62 10.72
C GLU A 352 0.24 8.27 12.11
N LEU A 353 -0.92 8.27 12.77
CA LEU A 353 -1.06 8.82 14.13
C LEU A 353 -0.24 8.05 15.16
N VAL A 354 -0.08 6.72 15.02
CA VAL A 354 0.82 5.93 15.87
C VAL A 354 2.27 6.36 15.67
N ARG A 355 2.71 6.58 14.42
CA ARG A 355 4.06 7.09 14.11
C ARG A 355 4.29 8.49 14.69
N GLN A 356 3.30 9.37 14.56
CA GLN A 356 3.36 10.71 15.14
C GLN A 356 3.46 10.64 16.68
N TYR A 357 2.63 9.82 17.33
CA TYR A 357 2.72 9.59 18.77
C TYR A 357 4.10 9.11 19.20
N ALA A 358 4.69 8.16 18.47
CA ALA A 358 6.02 7.65 18.79
C ALA A 358 7.12 8.71 18.64
N LYS A 359 6.99 9.64 17.67
CA LYS A 359 7.91 10.79 17.51
C LYS A 359 7.78 11.79 18.66
N GLU A 360 6.56 12.03 19.14
CA GLU A 360 6.29 12.97 20.22
C GLU A 360 6.56 12.40 21.62
N HIS A 361 6.52 11.05 21.76
CA HIS A 361 6.66 10.31 23.01
C HIS A 361 7.80 9.28 22.97
N PRO A 362 9.06 9.71 22.77
CA PRO A 362 10.21 8.80 22.66
C PRO A 362 10.50 7.99 23.93
N GLU A 363 9.87 8.34 25.07
CA GLU A 363 9.92 7.58 26.32
C GLU A 363 9.07 6.30 26.30
N VAL A 364 8.28 6.09 25.22
CA VAL A 364 7.44 4.89 24.99
C VAL A 364 7.91 4.21 23.71
N GLY A 365 8.45 3.01 23.83
CA GLY A 365 8.71 2.15 22.68
C GLY A 365 7.39 1.60 22.13
N ILE A 366 7.26 1.51 20.82
CA ILE A 366 6.10 0.88 20.17
C ILE A 366 6.60 -0.20 19.22
N VAL A 367 6.01 -1.39 19.32
CA VAL A 367 6.35 -2.54 18.48
C VAL A 367 5.08 -3.05 17.82
N TYR A 368 5.08 -3.12 16.49
CA TYR A 368 4.07 -3.87 15.76
C TYR A 368 4.32 -5.36 15.91
N ALA A 369 3.28 -6.10 16.25
CA ALA A 369 3.36 -7.55 16.34
C ALA A 369 2.07 -8.17 15.76
N SER A 370 2.23 -9.26 15.04
CA SER A 370 1.12 -9.98 14.43
C SER A 370 0.52 -10.98 15.43
N THR A 371 -0.76 -11.30 15.22
CA THR A 371 -1.40 -12.42 15.88
C THR A 371 -2.05 -13.31 14.84
N THR A 372 -1.94 -14.62 14.99
CA THR A 372 -2.63 -15.63 14.18
C THR A 372 -4.01 -15.99 14.77
N ALA A 373 -4.42 -15.34 15.86
CA ALA A 373 -5.71 -15.58 16.48
C ALA A 373 -6.84 -15.17 15.53
N ALA A 374 -7.77 -16.08 15.28
CA ALA A 374 -8.94 -15.87 14.43
C ALA A 374 -10.25 -15.96 15.21
N THR A 375 -10.30 -16.79 16.25
CA THR A 375 -11.49 -17.02 17.06
C THR A 375 -11.34 -16.47 18.48
N ALA A 376 -12.44 -16.24 19.19
CA ALA A 376 -12.40 -15.77 20.58
C ALA A 376 -11.57 -16.67 21.52
N PRO A 377 -11.59 -18.02 21.42
CA PRO A 377 -10.66 -18.88 22.14
C PRO A 377 -9.19 -18.61 21.83
N ASP A 378 -8.83 -18.43 20.57
CA ASP A 378 -7.44 -18.18 20.15
C ASP A 378 -6.95 -16.84 20.72
N TYR A 379 -7.75 -15.77 20.59
CA TYR A 379 -7.46 -14.49 21.22
C TYR A 379 -7.30 -14.61 22.73
N THR A 380 -8.18 -15.40 23.40
CA THR A 380 -8.09 -15.61 24.85
C THR A 380 -6.77 -16.30 25.21
N GLN A 381 -6.36 -17.30 24.44
CA GLN A 381 -5.08 -17.98 24.66
C GLN A 381 -3.91 -17.04 24.41
N HIS A 382 -3.92 -16.27 23.33
CA HIS A 382 -2.88 -15.30 23.00
C HIS A 382 -2.77 -14.21 24.08
N MET A 383 -3.88 -13.64 24.54
CA MET A 383 -3.92 -12.62 25.61
C MET A 383 -3.33 -13.10 26.95
N GLN A 384 -3.24 -14.40 27.17
CA GLN A 384 -2.67 -15.02 28.36
C GLN A 384 -1.24 -15.53 28.14
N SER A 385 -0.71 -15.45 26.92
CA SER A 385 0.64 -15.87 26.58
C SER A 385 1.70 -14.83 26.98
N GLY A 386 2.98 -15.21 26.87
CA GLY A 386 4.10 -14.28 27.02
C GLY A 386 4.22 -13.27 25.85
N GLU A 387 3.52 -13.52 24.74
CA GLU A 387 3.55 -12.74 23.51
C GLU A 387 2.30 -11.85 23.35
N ALA A 388 1.47 -11.76 24.38
CA ALA A 388 0.25 -10.96 24.39
C ALA A 388 0.50 -9.51 23.95
N LEU A 389 -0.42 -8.98 23.15
CA LEU A 389 -0.41 -7.57 22.76
C LEU A 389 -1.04 -6.72 23.88
N ASP A 390 -0.63 -5.46 23.95
CA ASP A 390 -1.26 -4.44 24.79
C ASP A 390 -2.53 -3.90 24.13
N LEU A 391 -2.48 -3.75 22.77
CA LEU A 391 -3.58 -3.32 21.92
C LEU A 391 -3.84 -4.33 20.81
N TYR A 392 -5.08 -4.74 20.69
CA TYR A 392 -5.59 -5.60 19.62
C TYR A 392 -6.48 -4.82 18.68
N ALA A 393 -6.35 -5.09 17.39
CA ALA A 393 -7.32 -4.64 16.39
C ALA A 393 -8.34 -5.75 16.11
N PHE A 394 -9.59 -5.35 15.90
CA PHE A 394 -10.67 -6.25 15.51
C PHE A 394 -11.42 -5.65 14.34
N TYR A 395 -11.86 -6.52 13.45
CA TYR A 395 -12.78 -6.18 12.39
C TYR A 395 -14.20 -6.56 12.81
N LEU A 396 -15.11 -5.63 12.68
CA LEU A 396 -16.55 -5.83 12.88
C LEU A 396 -17.23 -5.70 11.50
N PRO A 397 -18.07 -6.65 11.12
CA PRO A 397 -18.61 -7.74 11.92
C PRO A 397 -17.59 -8.85 12.23
N GLY A 398 -17.61 -9.35 13.46
CA GLY A 398 -16.76 -10.44 13.91
C GLY A 398 -17.09 -10.88 15.32
N ASP A 399 -17.20 -12.18 15.52
CA ASP A 399 -17.68 -12.76 16.80
C ASP A 399 -16.67 -12.62 17.96
N ALA A 400 -15.36 -12.45 17.64
CA ALA A 400 -14.32 -12.43 18.66
C ALA A 400 -14.43 -11.23 19.60
N PHE A 401 -14.64 -10.02 19.07
CA PHE A 401 -14.70 -8.79 19.87
C PHE A 401 -15.80 -8.84 20.92
N ALA A 402 -17.04 -9.13 20.50
CA ALA A 402 -18.20 -9.20 21.41
C ALA A 402 -18.00 -10.27 22.50
N ALA A 403 -17.50 -11.45 22.13
CA ALA A 403 -17.23 -12.54 23.05
C ALA A 403 -16.15 -12.17 24.09
N LEU A 404 -15.04 -11.52 23.66
CA LEU A 404 -13.96 -11.09 24.55
C LEU A 404 -14.42 -9.97 25.50
N ARG A 405 -15.17 -8.99 24.98
CA ARG A 405 -15.79 -7.94 25.79
C ARG A 405 -16.69 -8.53 26.88
N ASN A 406 -17.61 -9.40 26.50
CA ASN A 406 -18.60 -10.00 27.43
C ASN A 406 -17.93 -10.90 28.47
N LYS A 407 -16.83 -11.57 28.13
CA LYS A 407 -16.01 -12.38 29.05
C LYS A 407 -15.04 -11.54 29.90
N GLY A 408 -14.95 -10.22 29.66
CA GLY A 408 -14.13 -9.29 30.45
C GLY A 408 -12.62 -9.36 30.15
N TYR A 409 -12.22 -9.75 28.95
CA TYR A 409 -10.82 -9.73 28.53
C TYR A 409 -10.37 -8.35 28.01
N LEU A 410 -11.31 -7.51 27.58
CA LEU A 410 -11.03 -6.15 27.14
C LEU A 410 -11.15 -5.16 28.32
N ALA A 411 -10.28 -4.16 28.34
CA ALA A 411 -10.35 -3.10 29.34
C ALA A 411 -11.50 -2.16 29.03
N GLU A 412 -12.10 -1.61 30.09
CA GLU A 412 -13.05 -0.50 29.98
C GLU A 412 -12.27 0.82 29.80
N LEU A 413 -12.63 1.60 28.79
CA LEU A 413 -11.93 2.82 28.38
C LEU A 413 -12.66 4.11 28.81
N SER A 414 -13.84 4.02 29.44
CA SER A 414 -14.66 5.17 29.86
C SER A 414 -13.98 6.07 30.91
N GLY A 415 -12.84 5.62 31.45
CA GLY A 415 -12.00 6.42 32.34
C GLY A 415 -11.33 7.62 31.67
N SER A 416 -11.11 7.59 30.35
CA SER A 416 -10.65 8.72 29.56
C SER A 416 -11.85 9.54 29.07
N SER A 417 -12.00 10.76 29.63
CA SER A 417 -13.09 11.66 29.23
C SER A 417 -12.98 12.10 27.77
N ASP A 418 -11.77 12.32 27.28
CA ASP A 418 -11.51 12.81 25.94
C ASP A 418 -11.78 11.71 24.89
N LEU A 419 -11.38 10.47 25.19
CA LEU A 419 -11.69 9.31 24.35
C LEU A 419 -13.20 9.05 24.29
N LEU A 420 -13.89 9.10 25.44
CA LEU A 420 -15.33 8.92 25.50
C LEU A 420 -16.07 10.03 24.74
N ALA A 421 -15.62 11.29 24.85
CA ALA A 421 -16.19 12.41 24.12
C ALA A 421 -16.03 12.21 22.61
N ALA A 422 -14.82 11.90 22.14
CA ALA A 422 -14.53 11.69 20.71
C ALA A 422 -15.37 10.55 20.11
N VAL A 423 -15.52 9.42 20.82
CA VAL A 423 -16.35 8.31 20.35
C VAL A 423 -17.85 8.67 20.39
N SER A 424 -18.29 9.47 21.36
CA SER A 424 -19.70 9.86 21.45
C SER A 424 -20.16 10.82 20.34
N GLU A 425 -19.24 11.48 19.65
CA GLU A 425 -19.51 12.35 18.49
C GLU A 425 -19.58 11.56 17.16
N MET A 426 -19.14 10.29 17.15
CA MET A 426 -19.17 9.46 15.96
C MET A 426 -20.60 9.05 15.58
N PHE A 427 -20.76 8.57 14.33
CA PHE A 427 -22.03 8.00 13.87
C PHE A 427 -22.53 6.92 14.84
N PRO A 428 -23.80 6.98 15.28
CA PRO A 428 -24.34 6.04 16.27
C PRO A 428 -24.28 4.56 15.84
N ASN A 429 -24.38 4.30 14.54
CA ASN A 429 -24.27 2.96 13.97
C ASN A 429 -22.85 2.38 14.10
N LEU A 430 -21.80 3.21 14.11
CA LEU A 430 -20.42 2.78 14.33
C LEU A 430 -20.11 2.51 15.79
N THR A 431 -20.75 3.25 16.70
CA THR A 431 -20.43 3.18 18.13
C THR A 431 -21.25 2.15 18.90
N LYS A 432 -22.37 1.66 18.33
CA LYS A 432 -23.31 0.73 18.98
C LYS A 432 -22.64 -0.50 19.61
N GLN A 433 -21.61 -1.04 18.99
CA GLN A 433 -20.94 -2.26 19.48
C GLN A 433 -19.80 -1.97 20.46
N VAL A 434 -19.18 -0.80 20.38
CA VAL A 434 -18.04 -0.42 21.23
C VAL A 434 -18.44 0.34 22.48
N LEU A 435 -19.59 1.06 22.43
CA LEU A 435 -20.19 1.79 23.56
C LEU A 435 -21.45 1.07 24.01
N VAL A 436 -21.34 0.19 25.00
CA VAL A 436 -22.44 -0.66 25.49
C VAL A 436 -22.80 -0.27 26.91
N ASP A 437 -24.08 0.03 27.15
CA ASP A 437 -24.61 0.46 28.46
C ASP A 437 -23.86 1.66 29.09
N GLY A 438 -23.30 2.53 28.23
CA GLY A 438 -22.50 3.69 28.66
C GLY A 438 -21.05 3.37 28.99
N HIS A 439 -20.59 2.15 28.74
CA HIS A 439 -19.21 1.71 28.92
C HIS A 439 -18.51 1.55 27.56
N LEU A 440 -17.37 2.22 27.40
CA LEU A 440 -16.55 2.17 26.19
C LEU A 440 -15.50 1.06 26.29
N TYR A 441 -15.38 0.22 25.25
CA TYR A 441 -14.46 -0.91 25.20
C TYR A 441 -13.45 -0.87 24.05
N ALA A 442 -13.68 -0.07 23.03
CA ALA A 442 -12.75 0.08 21.90
C ALA A 442 -12.91 1.45 21.23
N LEU A 443 -11.87 1.86 20.52
CA LEU A 443 -11.87 3.03 19.64
C LEU A 443 -12.13 2.58 18.20
N PRO A 444 -13.20 3.03 17.51
CA PRO A 444 -13.31 2.93 16.07
C PRO A 444 -12.18 3.71 15.37
N VAL A 445 -11.46 3.08 14.46
CA VAL A 445 -10.34 3.70 13.78
C VAL A 445 -10.55 3.85 12.28
N GLU A 446 -11.35 2.98 11.68
CA GLU A 446 -11.62 2.99 10.24
C GLU A 446 -12.97 2.33 9.95
N VAL A 447 -13.69 2.86 8.98
CA VAL A 447 -14.89 2.25 8.43
C VAL A 447 -14.72 2.09 6.93
N SER A 448 -15.09 0.94 6.41
CA SER A 448 -15.19 0.68 4.97
C SER A 448 -16.53 0.04 4.66
N THR A 449 -17.04 0.28 3.47
CA THR A 449 -18.31 -0.27 3.02
C THR A 449 -18.11 -1.02 1.71
N SER A 450 -19.01 -1.96 1.44
CA SER A 450 -19.07 -2.61 0.14
C SER A 450 -20.54 -2.70 -0.27
N CYS A 451 -20.86 -2.13 -1.42
CA CYS A 451 -22.20 -2.13 -1.97
C CYS A 451 -22.16 -2.29 -3.50
N TRP A 452 -23.31 -2.50 -4.07
CA TRP A 452 -23.50 -2.38 -5.51
C TRP A 452 -23.64 -0.91 -5.89
N SER A 453 -23.24 -0.56 -7.10
CA SER A 453 -23.58 0.69 -7.73
C SER A 453 -24.20 0.45 -9.10
N ILE A 454 -24.95 1.44 -9.59
CA ILE A 454 -25.53 1.45 -10.92
C ILE A 454 -25.10 2.72 -11.64
N ASP A 455 -24.70 2.59 -12.90
CA ASP A 455 -24.42 3.73 -13.77
C ASP A 455 -25.70 4.28 -14.35
N THR A 456 -26.06 5.51 -13.96
CA THR A 456 -27.31 6.14 -14.37
C THR A 456 -27.30 6.59 -15.84
N ALA A 457 -26.13 6.86 -16.42
CA ALA A 457 -26.04 7.19 -17.85
C ALA A 457 -26.28 5.95 -18.71
N VAL A 458 -25.70 4.79 -18.33
CA VAL A 458 -26.00 3.52 -19.01
C VAL A 458 -27.48 3.14 -18.87
N LEU A 459 -28.06 3.39 -17.69
CA LEU A 459 -29.48 3.14 -17.46
C LEU A 459 -30.35 3.96 -18.41
N GLU A 460 -30.06 5.27 -18.58
CA GLU A 460 -30.76 6.17 -19.48
C GLU A 460 -30.57 5.78 -20.98
N ASP A 461 -29.35 5.36 -21.34
CA ASP A 461 -29.03 4.95 -22.72
C ASP A 461 -29.84 3.74 -23.16
N VAL A 462 -30.18 2.82 -22.26
CA VAL A 462 -31.04 1.67 -22.54
C VAL A 462 -32.54 1.97 -22.37
N GLY A 463 -32.89 3.23 -22.11
CA GLY A 463 -34.28 3.71 -22.04
C GLY A 463 -34.96 3.51 -20.70
N LEU A 464 -34.20 3.19 -19.66
CA LEU A 464 -34.66 3.15 -18.26
C LEU A 464 -34.49 4.51 -17.59
N THR A 465 -35.06 4.70 -16.43
CA THR A 465 -35.07 5.98 -15.70
C THR A 465 -34.67 5.79 -14.25
N ALA A 466 -34.51 6.90 -13.54
CA ALA A 466 -34.24 6.86 -12.09
C ALA A 466 -35.33 6.11 -11.28
N GLU A 467 -36.55 5.98 -11.82
CA GLU A 467 -37.62 5.19 -11.17
C GLU A 467 -37.40 3.68 -11.30
N ASP A 468 -36.54 3.24 -12.23
CA ASP A 468 -36.20 1.84 -12.47
C ASP A 468 -34.97 1.38 -11.68
N VAL A 469 -34.31 2.30 -10.94
CA VAL A 469 -33.20 1.96 -10.03
C VAL A 469 -33.69 1.03 -8.93
N PRO A 470 -33.10 -0.17 -8.78
CA PRO A 470 -33.55 -1.14 -7.78
C PRO A 470 -33.42 -0.59 -6.33
N THR A 471 -34.45 -0.81 -5.53
CA THR A 471 -34.50 -0.51 -4.09
C THR A 471 -34.48 -1.74 -3.22
N THR A 472 -34.72 -2.92 -3.84
CA THR A 472 -34.66 -4.22 -3.17
C THR A 472 -33.78 -5.19 -3.95
N TYR A 473 -33.24 -6.20 -3.24
CA TYR A 473 -32.47 -7.27 -3.90
C TYR A 473 -33.30 -8.05 -4.91
N LEU A 474 -34.61 -8.20 -4.68
CA LEU A 474 -35.49 -8.84 -5.65
C LEU A 474 -35.63 -8.04 -6.95
N GLU A 475 -35.71 -6.71 -6.85
CA GLU A 475 -35.71 -5.82 -8.02
C GLU A 475 -34.37 -5.86 -8.75
N LEU A 476 -33.25 -5.82 -8.02
CA LEU A 476 -31.92 -5.99 -8.62
C LEU A 476 -31.79 -7.33 -9.39
N LEU A 477 -32.23 -8.43 -8.79
CA LEU A 477 -32.22 -9.73 -9.47
C LEU A 477 -33.14 -9.75 -10.71
N ASN A 478 -34.25 -9.03 -10.70
CA ASN A 478 -35.12 -8.89 -11.88
C ASN A 478 -34.42 -8.08 -12.98
N LEU A 479 -33.77 -6.97 -12.67
CA LEU A 479 -33.00 -6.17 -13.61
C LEU A 479 -31.88 -7.00 -14.24
N ILE A 480 -31.11 -7.74 -13.44
CA ILE A 480 -30.04 -8.63 -13.92
C ILE A 480 -30.61 -9.73 -14.86
N ASP A 481 -31.73 -10.35 -14.50
CA ASP A 481 -32.38 -11.39 -15.32
C ASP A 481 -32.86 -10.82 -16.66
N GLU A 482 -33.44 -9.65 -16.66
CA GLU A 482 -33.91 -8.95 -17.87
C GLU A 482 -32.73 -8.51 -18.73
N TRP A 483 -31.64 -8.02 -18.11
CA TRP A 483 -30.42 -7.63 -18.83
C TRP A 483 -29.84 -8.81 -19.60
N ILE A 484 -29.56 -9.92 -18.91
CA ILE A 484 -28.99 -11.14 -19.53
C ILE A 484 -29.92 -11.70 -20.61
N THR A 485 -31.23 -11.50 -20.49
CA THR A 485 -32.21 -12.11 -21.42
C THR A 485 -32.47 -11.24 -22.64
N SER A 486 -32.42 -9.92 -22.53
CA SER A 486 -32.92 -8.98 -23.53
C SER A 486 -31.91 -7.88 -23.89
N TYR A 487 -31.30 -7.20 -22.94
CA TYR A 487 -30.47 -6.01 -23.20
C TYR A 487 -29.09 -6.36 -23.80
N VAL A 488 -28.49 -7.49 -23.43
CA VAL A 488 -27.19 -7.92 -23.98
C VAL A 488 -27.15 -7.96 -25.51
N GLU A 489 -28.24 -8.39 -26.15
CA GLU A 489 -28.32 -8.46 -27.62
C GLU A 489 -28.63 -7.09 -28.25
N ASP A 490 -29.42 -6.24 -27.57
CA ASP A 490 -29.93 -4.97 -28.10
C ASP A 490 -28.89 -3.83 -27.88
N TYR A 491 -28.04 -3.90 -26.85
CA TYR A 491 -27.07 -2.87 -26.46
C TYR A 491 -25.67 -3.47 -26.23
N PRO A 492 -24.99 -3.91 -27.31
CA PRO A 492 -23.69 -4.59 -27.20
C PRO A 492 -22.53 -3.66 -26.74
N GLU A 493 -22.78 -2.34 -26.69
CA GLU A 493 -21.84 -1.33 -26.16
C GLU A 493 -21.83 -1.22 -24.64
N HIS A 494 -22.76 -1.90 -23.96
CA HIS A 494 -22.88 -1.89 -22.51
C HIS A 494 -22.77 -3.29 -21.94
N ALA A 495 -21.89 -3.47 -20.94
CA ALA A 495 -21.80 -4.70 -20.16
C ALA A 495 -22.79 -4.67 -18.98
N LEU A 496 -23.21 -5.84 -18.50
CA LEU A 496 -23.96 -5.90 -17.24
C LEU A 496 -23.10 -5.41 -16.07
N MET A 497 -21.86 -5.85 -16.04
CA MET A 497 -20.93 -5.46 -14.98
C MET A 497 -19.47 -5.57 -15.44
N ASP A 498 -18.61 -4.85 -14.77
CA ASP A 498 -17.17 -4.78 -15.01
C ASP A 498 -16.42 -6.09 -14.72
N TYR A 499 -16.84 -6.81 -13.68
CA TYR A 499 -16.16 -8.01 -13.21
C TYR A 499 -17.13 -9.09 -12.70
N PRO A 500 -17.71 -9.93 -13.58
CA PRO A 500 -18.74 -10.90 -13.20
C PRO A 500 -18.22 -12.16 -12.50
N TYR A 501 -16.95 -12.20 -12.09
CA TYR A 501 -16.38 -13.35 -11.39
C TYR A 501 -17.14 -13.64 -10.09
N SER A 502 -17.68 -14.87 -9.97
CA SER A 502 -18.46 -15.30 -8.81
C SER A 502 -19.71 -14.43 -8.52
N LEU A 503 -20.35 -13.86 -9.54
CA LEU A 503 -21.53 -12.99 -9.42
C LEU A 503 -22.64 -13.62 -8.56
N SER A 504 -22.93 -14.89 -8.78
CA SER A 504 -23.94 -15.65 -8.00
C SER A 504 -23.60 -15.68 -6.52
N MET A 505 -22.33 -15.86 -6.16
CA MET A 505 -21.88 -15.89 -4.75
C MET A 505 -21.90 -14.50 -4.13
N GLN A 506 -21.53 -13.48 -4.89
CA GLN A 506 -21.57 -12.09 -4.41
C GLN A 506 -23.02 -11.67 -4.10
N LEU A 507 -23.95 -11.91 -5.01
CA LEU A 507 -25.39 -11.65 -4.81
C LEU A 507 -25.92 -12.42 -3.60
N PHE A 508 -25.63 -13.70 -3.50
CA PHE A 508 -26.04 -14.52 -2.37
C PHE A 508 -25.52 -13.97 -1.04
N SER A 509 -24.23 -13.64 -0.97
CA SER A 509 -23.60 -13.12 0.24
C SER A 509 -24.23 -11.82 0.69
N GLN A 510 -24.46 -10.87 -0.21
CA GLN A 510 -25.10 -9.60 0.11
C GLN A 510 -26.56 -9.76 0.55
N ILE A 511 -27.33 -10.63 -0.08
CA ILE A 511 -28.71 -10.97 0.32
C ILE A 511 -28.74 -11.53 1.75
N MET A 512 -27.79 -12.41 2.08
CA MET A 512 -27.70 -12.99 3.43
C MET A 512 -27.38 -11.94 4.48
N LEU A 513 -26.41 -11.07 4.18
CA LEU A 513 -25.99 -9.98 5.10
C LEU A 513 -27.12 -8.96 5.29
N ALA A 514 -27.83 -8.60 4.22
CA ALA A 514 -29.00 -7.71 4.31
C ALA A 514 -30.09 -8.28 5.20
N GLN A 515 -30.41 -9.59 5.10
CA GLN A 515 -31.38 -10.24 5.99
C GLN A 515 -30.96 -10.17 7.46
N ILE A 516 -29.66 -10.36 7.75
CA ILE A 516 -29.13 -10.23 9.12
C ILE A 516 -29.31 -8.78 9.61
N ALA A 517 -28.89 -7.81 8.80
CA ALA A 517 -28.96 -6.41 9.14
C ALA A 517 -30.40 -5.93 9.43
N GLU A 518 -31.38 -6.36 8.61
CA GLU A 518 -32.79 -6.03 8.83
C GLU A 518 -33.34 -6.65 10.12
N CYS A 519 -33.01 -7.91 10.42
CA CYS A 519 -33.40 -8.53 11.68
C CYS A 519 -32.83 -7.78 12.89
N GLU A 520 -31.56 -7.37 12.82
CA GLU A 520 -30.93 -6.58 13.89
C GLU A 520 -31.52 -5.17 14.02
N ALA A 521 -31.80 -4.49 12.92
CA ALA A 521 -32.41 -3.17 12.89
C ALA A 521 -33.80 -3.16 13.54
N ASP A 522 -34.59 -4.21 13.28
CA ASP A 522 -35.92 -4.40 13.86
C ASP A 522 -35.89 -4.90 15.31
N GLY A 523 -34.72 -5.25 15.86
CA GLY A 523 -34.61 -5.91 17.16
C GLY A 523 -35.26 -7.29 17.18
N ARG A 524 -35.39 -7.94 16.03
CA ARG A 524 -35.95 -9.29 15.88
C ARG A 524 -34.88 -10.35 16.07
N THR A 525 -35.29 -11.49 16.62
CA THR A 525 -34.43 -12.68 16.57
C THR A 525 -34.09 -13.01 15.11
N LEU A 526 -32.82 -13.27 14.83
CA LEU A 526 -32.37 -13.64 13.50
C LEU A 526 -33.12 -14.84 12.94
N THR A 527 -33.74 -14.64 11.79
CA THR A 527 -34.51 -15.64 11.07
C THR A 527 -34.30 -15.53 9.56
N PHE A 528 -34.39 -16.64 8.88
CA PHE A 528 -34.32 -16.75 7.42
C PHE A 528 -35.63 -17.25 6.81
N THR A 529 -36.73 -17.18 7.57
CA THR A 529 -38.05 -17.66 7.14
C THR A 529 -38.98 -16.57 6.66
N ASP A 530 -38.51 -15.34 6.51
CA ASP A 530 -39.28 -14.21 6.02
C ASP A 530 -39.66 -14.43 4.54
N ALA A 531 -40.90 -14.07 4.19
CA ALA A 531 -41.45 -14.37 2.86
C ALA A 531 -40.67 -13.67 1.73
N ASP A 532 -40.28 -12.40 1.95
CA ASP A 532 -39.53 -11.63 0.95
C ASP A 532 -38.12 -12.16 0.78
N PHE A 533 -37.45 -12.57 1.86
CA PHE A 533 -36.15 -13.23 1.81
C PHE A 533 -36.22 -14.55 1.01
N ILE A 534 -37.22 -15.41 1.29
CA ILE A 534 -37.44 -16.63 0.55
C ILE A 534 -37.74 -16.35 -0.94
N ALA A 535 -38.54 -15.30 -1.23
CA ALA A 535 -38.83 -14.91 -2.61
C ALA A 535 -37.56 -14.48 -3.35
N THR A 536 -36.71 -13.70 -2.71
CA THR A 536 -35.41 -13.26 -3.24
C THR A 536 -34.48 -14.44 -3.51
N LEU A 537 -34.34 -15.39 -2.58
CA LEU A 537 -33.54 -16.60 -2.79
C LEU A 537 -34.11 -17.51 -3.90
N ASN A 538 -35.43 -17.64 -4.00
CA ASN A 538 -36.07 -18.42 -5.09
C ASN A 538 -35.80 -17.75 -6.46
N LYS A 539 -35.79 -16.41 -6.52
CA LYS A 539 -35.43 -15.69 -7.75
C LYS A 539 -33.96 -15.97 -8.12
N LEU A 540 -33.04 -15.85 -7.17
CA LEU A 540 -31.62 -16.16 -7.40
C LEU A 540 -31.44 -17.61 -7.87
N ASP A 541 -32.09 -18.55 -7.21
CA ASP A 541 -32.07 -19.99 -7.59
C ASP A 541 -32.59 -20.21 -9.02
N SER A 542 -33.66 -19.54 -9.42
CA SER A 542 -34.22 -19.61 -10.78
C SER A 542 -33.29 -19.05 -11.85
N MET A 543 -32.35 -18.18 -11.51
CA MET A 543 -31.38 -17.59 -12.41
C MET A 543 -30.04 -18.33 -12.45
N ARG A 544 -29.83 -19.33 -11.61
CA ARG A 544 -28.56 -20.04 -11.40
C ARG A 544 -27.85 -20.42 -12.69
N GLU A 545 -28.54 -21.10 -13.62
CA GLU A 545 -27.95 -21.52 -14.89
C GLU A 545 -27.58 -20.32 -15.80
N LYS A 546 -28.39 -19.26 -15.77
CA LYS A 546 -28.12 -18.05 -16.56
C LYS A 546 -26.90 -17.29 -16.03
N LEU A 547 -26.83 -17.10 -14.71
CA LEU A 547 -25.70 -16.43 -14.05
C LEU A 547 -24.42 -17.22 -14.31
N LYS A 548 -24.48 -18.54 -14.16
CA LYS A 548 -23.34 -19.40 -14.45
C LYS A 548 -22.89 -19.31 -15.91
N ALA A 549 -23.81 -19.31 -16.85
CA ALA A 549 -23.48 -19.18 -18.27
C ALA A 549 -22.84 -17.82 -18.58
N TYR A 550 -23.29 -16.74 -17.93
CA TYR A 550 -22.71 -15.42 -18.05
C TYR A 550 -21.29 -15.36 -17.45
N GLU A 551 -21.09 -15.92 -16.25
CA GLU A 551 -19.77 -16.05 -15.59
C GLU A 551 -18.79 -16.89 -16.44
N ASP A 552 -19.25 -18.05 -16.96
CA ASP A 552 -18.44 -18.96 -17.77
C ASP A 552 -17.99 -18.30 -19.09
N GLN A 553 -18.88 -17.55 -19.75
CA GLN A 553 -18.55 -16.79 -20.98
C GLN A 553 -17.45 -15.79 -20.72
N TRP A 554 -17.53 -15.01 -19.65
CA TRP A 554 -16.51 -14.03 -19.29
C TRP A 554 -15.16 -14.71 -18.98
N ASN A 555 -15.17 -15.82 -18.26
CA ASN A 555 -13.96 -16.59 -17.95
C ASN A 555 -13.30 -17.18 -19.22
N ASP A 556 -14.06 -17.65 -20.19
CA ASP A 556 -13.55 -18.19 -21.45
C ASP A 556 -12.90 -17.09 -22.31
N ASP A 557 -13.51 -15.92 -22.37
CA ASP A 557 -12.99 -14.77 -23.11
C ASP A 557 -11.66 -14.26 -22.51
N ASN A 558 -11.53 -14.23 -21.20
CA ASN A 558 -10.32 -13.83 -20.50
C ASN A 558 -9.20 -14.89 -20.53
N ASN A 559 -9.51 -16.19 -20.57
CA ASN A 559 -8.51 -17.25 -20.73
C ASN A 559 -7.87 -17.29 -22.13
N SER A 560 -8.42 -16.59 -23.11
CA SER A 560 -7.88 -16.52 -24.47
C SER A 560 -6.64 -15.62 -24.65
N GLY A 561 -6.02 -15.14 -23.58
CA GLY A 561 -4.71 -14.48 -23.57
C GLY A 561 -4.75 -12.96 -23.70
N ASN A 562 -5.92 -12.33 -23.64
CA ASN A 562 -6.08 -10.88 -23.63
C ASN A 562 -6.48 -10.30 -22.25
N ILE A 563 -5.98 -10.90 -21.17
CA ILE A 563 -6.17 -10.32 -19.84
C ILE A 563 -5.30 -9.08 -19.73
N VAL A 564 -5.87 -7.93 -20.01
CA VAL A 564 -5.36 -6.67 -19.49
C VAL A 564 -5.90 -6.56 -18.06
N TYR A 565 -5.10 -6.94 -17.09
CA TYR A 565 -5.37 -6.59 -15.69
C TYR A 565 -5.37 -5.08 -15.58
N SER A 566 -6.53 -4.46 -15.65
CA SER A 566 -6.70 -3.11 -15.17
C SER A 566 -6.62 -3.15 -13.64
N SER A 567 -5.43 -2.91 -13.10
CA SER A 567 -5.19 -2.78 -11.65
C SER A 567 -5.78 -1.49 -11.04
N ASN A 568 -6.63 -0.78 -11.77
CA ASN A 568 -7.15 0.55 -11.40
C ASN A 568 -8.62 0.55 -11.00
N THR A 569 -9.19 -0.55 -10.56
CA THR A 569 -10.55 -0.58 -9.98
C THR A 569 -10.57 -0.25 -8.49
N MET A 570 -9.53 0.39 -7.97
CA MET A 570 -9.62 1.04 -6.67
C MET A 570 -9.79 2.54 -6.89
N ILE A 571 -10.99 3.06 -6.55
CA ILE A 571 -11.28 4.47 -6.27
C ILE A 571 -10.98 5.41 -7.45
N GLY A 572 -11.99 5.75 -8.22
CA GLY A 572 -11.90 6.76 -9.29
C GLY A 572 -11.19 6.28 -10.55
N GLY A 573 -11.32 5.01 -10.93
CA GLY A 573 -10.70 4.45 -12.11
C GLY A 573 -11.22 5.09 -13.38
N SER A 574 -10.35 5.78 -14.11
CA SER A 574 -10.55 5.98 -15.53
C SER A 574 -10.52 4.59 -16.18
N TYR A 575 -11.65 4.17 -16.75
CA TYR A 575 -11.73 2.97 -17.57
C TYR A 575 -10.57 2.98 -18.58
N ASP A 576 -9.84 1.88 -18.66
CA ASP A 576 -8.93 1.69 -19.78
C ASP A 576 -9.81 1.61 -21.03
N ALA A 577 -9.72 2.64 -21.87
CA ALA A 577 -10.53 2.79 -23.09
C ALA A 577 -10.26 1.70 -24.15
N SER A 578 -9.68 0.59 -23.76
CA SER A 578 -9.52 -0.60 -24.62
C SER A 578 -10.74 -1.53 -24.55
N SER A 579 -11.58 -1.50 -23.48
CA SER A 579 -12.90 -2.13 -23.51
C SER A 579 -13.91 -1.12 -24.07
N SER A 580 -14.59 -1.48 -25.14
CA SER A 580 -15.63 -0.65 -25.76
C SER A 580 -16.95 -0.66 -24.96
N GLU A 581 -17.03 -1.40 -23.87
CA GLU A 581 -18.24 -1.67 -23.10
C GLU A 581 -18.19 -0.92 -21.76
N VAL A 582 -19.23 -0.13 -21.49
CA VAL A 582 -19.43 0.57 -20.21
C VAL A 582 -20.37 -0.27 -19.35
N PRO A 583 -19.99 -0.65 -18.11
CA PRO A 583 -20.81 -1.52 -17.27
C PRO A 583 -22.00 -0.78 -16.65
N LEU A 584 -23.16 -1.45 -16.57
CA LEU A 584 -24.32 -0.96 -15.84
C LEU A 584 -24.13 -1.05 -14.33
N LEU A 585 -23.56 -2.14 -13.84
CA LEU A 585 -23.40 -2.43 -12.42
C LEU A 585 -21.93 -2.59 -12.06
N SER A 586 -21.57 -2.17 -10.83
CA SER A 586 -20.33 -2.56 -10.18
C SER A 586 -20.60 -3.13 -8.79
N SER A 587 -19.92 -4.22 -8.44
CA SER A 587 -20.04 -4.87 -7.12
C SER A 587 -19.01 -4.36 -6.11
N TYR A 588 -18.13 -3.46 -6.51
CA TYR A 588 -17.02 -2.94 -5.70
C TYR A 588 -17.20 -1.48 -5.29
N ALA A 589 -18.40 -0.94 -5.41
CA ALA A 589 -18.68 0.39 -4.93
C ALA A 589 -18.60 0.47 -3.41
N SER A 590 -18.28 1.65 -2.92
CA SER A 590 -18.28 1.98 -1.50
C SER A 590 -19.06 3.26 -1.25
N ILE A 591 -19.58 3.42 -0.03
CA ILE A 591 -19.96 4.73 0.48
C ILE A 591 -18.65 5.41 0.87
N ASP A 592 -18.26 6.39 0.08
CA ASP A 592 -17.01 7.10 0.21
C ASP A 592 -17.21 8.57 -0.16
N ILE A 593 -16.56 9.44 0.57
CA ILE A 593 -16.62 10.88 0.32
C ILE A 593 -16.06 11.25 -1.07
N HIS A 594 -15.10 10.47 -1.58
CA HIS A 594 -14.57 10.66 -2.95
C HIS A 594 -15.62 10.43 -4.04
N TYR A 595 -16.53 9.46 -3.85
CA TYR A 595 -17.66 9.28 -4.79
C TYR A 595 -18.65 10.43 -4.72
N ALA A 596 -18.90 10.92 -3.50
CA ALA A 596 -19.78 12.06 -3.28
C ALA A 596 -19.26 13.33 -3.98
N SER A 597 -17.93 13.51 -4.01
CA SER A 597 -17.27 14.70 -4.55
C SER A 597 -16.96 14.64 -6.05
N ASN A 598 -17.16 13.50 -6.73
CA ASN A 598 -16.84 13.37 -8.16
C ASN A 598 -18.04 13.77 -9.03
N PRO A 599 -18.07 15.00 -9.59
CA PRO A 599 -19.19 15.49 -10.40
C PRO A 599 -19.28 14.81 -11.78
N GLU A 600 -18.27 14.06 -12.19
CA GLU A 600 -18.25 13.33 -13.47
C GLU A 600 -18.72 11.88 -13.32
N SER A 601 -18.92 11.39 -12.09
CA SER A 601 -19.41 10.03 -11.85
C SER A 601 -20.91 9.95 -12.07
N THR A 602 -21.32 9.08 -12.98
CA THR A 602 -22.72 8.68 -13.18
C THR A 602 -23.12 7.45 -12.36
N ALA A 603 -22.15 6.83 -11.69
CA ALA A 603 -22.37 5.67 -10.82
C ALA A 603 -22.91 6.12 -9.45
N VAL A 604 -24.02 5.55 -9.03
CA VAL A 604 -24.64 5.81 -7.72
C VAL A 604 -24.68 4.53 -6.89
N PRO A 605 -24.37 4.58 -5.57
CA PRO A 605 -24.49 3.43 -4.69
C PRO A 605 -25.93 2.94 -4.59
N LEU A 606 -26.14 1.64 -4.71
CA LEU A 606 -27.44 1.00 -4.53
C LEU A 606 -27.72 0.76 -3.05
N MET A 607 -28.78 1.41 -2.55
CA MET A 607 -29.28 1.24 -1.19
C MET A 607 -30.39 0.18 -1.22
N LEU A 608 -30.02 -1.09 -1.01
CA LEU A 608 -30.91 -2.21 -1.18
C LEU A 608 -31.46 -2.77 0.15
N SER A 609 -32.70 -3.24 0.14
CA SER A 609 -33.32 -3.95 1.25
C SER A 609 -33.85 -5.34 0.79
N ILE A 610 -34.14 -6.22 1.73
CA ILE A 610 -34.85 -7.49 1.45
C ILE A 610 -36.36 -7.21 1.36
N GLN A 611 -36.89 -6.47 2.34
CA GLN A 611 -38.31 -6.18 2.42
C GLN A 611 -38.64 -4.86 1.71
N PRO A 612 -39.67 -4.82 0.85
CA PRO A 612 -40.11 -3.56 0.24
C PRO A 612 -40.48 -2.52 1.33
N ASN A 613 -40.03 -1.27 1.13
CA ASN A 613 -40.22 -0.15 2.06
C ASN A 613 -39.55 -0.31 3.42
N HIS A 614 -38.65 -1.23 3.61
CA HIS A 614 -37.72 -1.26 4.75
C HIS A 614 -36.58 -0.26 4.51
N ASP A 615 -36.01 0.28 5.58
CA ASP A 615 -34.80 1.09 5.47
C ASP A 615 -33.71 0.25 4.81
N SER A 616 -33.10 0.77 3.77
CA SER A 616 -31.99 0.11 3.07
C SER A 616 -30.79 -0.04 4.00
N SER A 617 -29.98 -1.06 3.74
CA SER A 617 -28.80 -1.33 4.54
C SER A 617 -27.60 -1.60 3.67
N VAL A 618 -26.53 -0.83 3.84
CA VAL A 618 -25.19 -1.13 3.33
C VAL A 618 -24.38 -1.70 4.47
N ILE A 619 -23.77 -2.86 4.24
CA ILE A 619 -22.95 -3.51 5.26
C ILE A 619 -21.59 -2.83 5.31
N GLY A 620 -21.25 -2.31 6.49
CA GLY A 620 -19.94 -1.73 6.77
C GLY A 620 -19.05 -2.70 7.53
N ASN A 621 -17.76 -2.57 7.29
CA ASN A 621 -16.70 -3.15 8.10
C ASN A 621 -16.09 -2.04 8.95
N LEU A 622 -16.07 -2.25 10.26
CA LEU A 622 -15.51 -1.31 11.22
C LEU A 622 -14.26 -1.92 11.85
N ARG A 623 -13.15 -1.25 11.71
CA ARG A 623 -11.93 -1.62 12.44
C ARG A 623 -11.89 -0.87 13.76
N VAL A 624 -11.69 -1.62 14.85
CA VAL A 624 -11.65 -1.07 16.21
C VAL A 624 -10.40 -1.50 16.93
N MET A 625 -9.89 -0.65 17.82
CA MET A 625 -8.76 -0.96 18.67
C MET A 625 -9.20 -1.08 20.13
N ALA A 626 -8.80 -2.17 20.79
CA ALA A 626 -9.15 -2.45 22.17
C ALA A 626 -7.91 -2.79 23.02
N VAL A 627 -7.92 -2.38 24.28
CA VAL A 627 -6.85 -2.64 25.25
C VAL A 627 -7.05 -4.01 25.88
N ASN A 628 -5.99 -4.81 25.91
CA ASN A 628 -5.94 -6.03 26.69
C ASN A 628 -6.02 -5.69 28.19
N ARG A 629 -7.07 -6.16 28.87
CA ARG A 629 -7.26 -5.89 30.29
C ARG A 629 -6.12 -6.41 31.17
N SER A 630 -5.43 -7.44 30.73
CA SER A 630 -4.32 -8.05 31.46
C SER A 630 -2.97 -7.39 31.18
N SER A 631 -2.93 -6.40 30.29
CA SER A 631 -1.71 -5.67 29.96
C SER A 631 -1.13 -4.96 31.19
N LYS A 632 0.18 -5.03 31.33
CA LYS A 632 0.92 -4.24 32.33
C LYS A 632 1.06 -2.78 31.94
N ASN A 633 0.85 -2.47 30.66
CA ASN A 633 0.97 -1.16 30.04
C ASN A 633 -0.40 -0.56 29.70
N ALA A 634 -1.50 -1.02 30.32
CA ALA A 634 -2.86 -0.62 29.98
C ALA A 634 -3.07 0.91 30.01
N ASP A 635 -2.45 1.62 30.96
CA ASP A 635 -2.53 3.08 31.04
C ASP A 635 -1.84 3.75 29.84
N ALA A 636 -0.66 3.27 29.43
CA ALA A 636 0.05 3.77 28.25
C ALA A 636 -0.71 3.44 26.96
N ALA A 637 -1.30 2.26 26.87
CA ALA A 637 -2.17 1.88 25.76
C ALA A 637 -3.41 2.77 25.65
N MET A 638 -4.03 3.11 26.79
CA MET A 638 -5.15 4.05 26.84
C MET A 638 -4.75 5.46 26.41
N ASN A 639 -3.54 5.91 26.80
CA ASN A 639 -3.02 7.23 26.37
C ASN A 639 -2.83 7.26 24.85
N LEU A 640 -2.28 6.19 24.26
CA LEU A 640 -2.15 6.08 22.81
C LEU A 640 -3.53 6.13 22.13
N LEU A 641 -4.53 5.36 22.59
CA LEU A 641 -5.87 5.42 22.02
C LEU A 641 -6.52 6.81 22.15
N THR A 642 -6.28 7.48 23.29
CA THR A 642 -6.77 8.86 23.47
C THR A 642 -6.10 9.80 22.48
N TYR A 643 -4.78 9.67 22.26
CA TYR A 643 -4.05 10.46 21.29
C TYR A 643 -4.59 10.22 19.86
N LEU A 644 -4.79 8.96 19.45
CA LEU A 644 -5.38 8.61 18.16
C LEU A 644 -6.78 9.23 17.97
N ALA A 645 -7.60 9.27 19.02
CA ALA A 645 -8.95 9.81 18.91
C ALA A 645 -8.97 11.34 18.76
N VAL A 646 -8.08 12.04 19.48
CA VAL A 646 -8.08 13.51 19.58
C VAL A 646 -7.34 14.17 18.42
N ASN A 647 -6.25 13.55 17.93
CA ASN A 647 -5.35 14.16 16.93
C ASN A 647 -5.69 13.80 15.48
N ARG A 648 -6.86 13.24 15.22
CA ARG A 648 -7.36 13.06 13.86
C ARG A 648 -7.44 14.39 13.11
N SER A 649 -7.10 14.38 11.83
CA SER A 649 -7.37 15.50 10.94
C SER A 649 -8.89 15.75 10.81
N ASP A 650 -9.27 16.90 10.30
CA ASP A 650 -10.70 17.19 10.08
C ASP A 650 -11.32 16.24 9.06
N TYR A 651 -10.53 15.83 8.05
CA TYR A 651 -10.91 14.76 7.11
C TYR A 651 -11.18 13.43 7.82
N GLN A 652 -10.24 12.96 8.64
CA GLN A 652 -10.41 11.71 9.40
C GLN A 652 -11.60 11.75 10.37
N LYS A 653 -11.88 12.92 10.94
CA LYS A 653 -13.05 13.11 11.79
C LYS A 653 -14.36 13.06 11.00
N SER A 654 -14.41 13.70 9.81
CA SER A 654 -15.62 13.70 8.98
C SER A 654 -16.00 12.30 8.50
N LEU A 655 -15.02 11.40 8.30
CA LEU A 655 -15.30 10.01 7.92
C LEU A 655 -16.03 9.20 9.01
N LEU A 656 -15.89 9.58 10.27
CA LEU A 656 -16.42 8.82 11.41
C LEU A 656 -17.50 9.56 12.20
N SER A 657 -17.69 10.87 11.96
CA SER A 657 -18.57 11.71 12.80
C SER A 657 -19.33 12.74 11.97
N PRO A 658 -20.66 12.82 12.10
CA PRO A 658 -21.48 13.84 11.43
C PRO A 658 -21.33 15.23 12.06
N ALA A 659 -20.48 15.41 13.07
CA ALA A 659 -20.25 16.71 13.71
C ALA A 659 -19.28 17.60 12.91
N TYR A 660 -18.53 17.04 11.97
CA TYR A 660 -17.48 17.72 11.19
C TYR A 660 -17.92 17.87 9.75
N THR A 661 -18.52 19.03 9.41
CA THR A 661 -19.13 19.32 8.12
C THR A 661 -18.50 20.52 7.41
N ASP A 662 -17.43 21.09 7.94
CA ASP A 662 -16.73 22.21 7.31
C ASP A 662 -15.95 21.72 6.07
N ASN A 663 -15.75 22.60 5.10
CA ASN A 663 -14.93 22.29 3.94
C ASN A 663 -13.53 21.82 4.36
N ILE A 664 -13.03 20.80 3.70
CA ILE A 664 -11.67 20.28 3.89
C ILE A 664 -10.77 20.87 2.81
N GLU A 665 -9.73 21.59 3.23
CA GLU A 665 -8.79 22.21 2.30
C GLU A 665 -7.95 21.16 1.55
N ASP A 666 -7.67 21.42 0.26
CA ASP A 666 -6.72 20.64 -0.51
C ASP A 666 -5.31 21.19 -0.24
N SER A 667 -4.48 20.41 0.47
CA SER A 667 -3.12 20.78 0.82
C SER A 667 -2.19 20.98 -0.38
N PHE A 668 -2.54 20.40 -1.54
CA PHE A 668 -1.77 20.48 -2.78
C PHE A 668 -2.33 21.50 -3.77
N TYR A 669 -3.39 22.22 -3.42
CA TYR A 669 -4.07 23.13 -4.35
C TYR A 669 -3.14 24.19 -4.95
N GLU A 670 -2.40 24.92 -4.11
CA GLU A 670 -1.52 26.00 -4.59
C GLU A 670 -0.34 25.43 -5.41
N GLU A 671 0.20 24.30 -5.02
CA GLU A 671 1.25 23.60 -5.76
C GLU A 671 0.76 23.09 -7.11
N ASN A 672 -0.35 22.36 -7.15
CA ASN A 672 -0.95 21.84 -8.38
C ASN A 672 -1.29 22.98 -9.34
N LYS A 673 -1.81 24.09 -8.81
CA LYS A 673 -2.12 25.29 -9.60
C LYS A 673 -0.86 25.89 -10.21
N ALA A 674 0.20 26.08 -9.38
CA ALA A 674 1.48 26.63 -9.85
C ALA A 674 2.12 25.71 -10.91
N ASN A 675 2.08 24.41 -10.72
CA ASN A 675 2.59 23.42 -11.68
C ASN A 675 1.85 23.51 -13.02
N HIS A 676 0.51 23.52 -13.01
CA HIS A 676 -0.27 23.67 -14.26
C HIS A 676 0.01 24.99 -14.97
N GLU A 677 0.07 26.10 -14.24
CA GLU A 677 0.41 27.42 -14.78
C GLU A 677 1.83 27.44 -15.41
N SER A 678 2.80 26.80 -14.75
CA SER A 678 4.18 26.66 -15.27
C SER A 678 4.23 25.84 -16.56
N TYR A 679 3.55 24.67 -16.59
CA TYR A 679 3.49 23.83 -17.79
C TYR A 679 2.81 24.51 -18.97
N ILE A 680 1.73 25.28 -18.74
CA ILE A 680 1.08 26.07 -19.80
C ILE A 680 2.05 27.09 -20.37
N ASP A 681 2.85 27.73 -19.51
CA ASP A 681 3.83 28.74 -19.92
C ASP A 681 4.97 28.11 -20.75
N GLU A 682 5.46 26.95 -20.36
CA GLU A 682 6.46 26.16 -21.07
C GLU A 682 5.97 25.67 -22.44
N LEU A 683 4.79 25.07 -22.51
CA LEU A 683 4.18 24.63 -23.75
C LEU A 683 3.89 25.80 -24.70
N THR A 684 3.51 26.97 -24.17
CA THR A 684 3.30 28.19 -24.94
C THR A 684 4.60 28.67 -25.56
N LYS A 685 5.73 28.60 -24.83
CA LYS A 685 7.05 28.94 -25.35
C LYS A 685 7.52 27.93 -26.42
N ALA A 686 7.33 26.64 -26.19
CA ALA A 686 7.67 25.58 -27.16
C ALA A 686 6.85 25.73 -28.45
N MET A 687 5.56 25.97 -28.34
CA MET A 687 4.66 26.21 -29.49
C MET A 687 5.11 27.38 -30.38
N ALA A 688 5.79 28.38 -29.82
CA ALA A 688 6.25 29.55 -30.60
C ALA A 688 7.30 29.17 -31.68
N THR A 689 8.06 28.10 -31.48
CA THR A 689 9.13 27.62 -32.38
C THR A 689 8.77 26.32 -33.14
N ALA A 690 7.66 25.69 -32.80
CA ALA A 690 7.19 24.42 -33.34
C ALA A 690 6.66 24.50 -34.79
N ASP A 691 6.61 23.40 -35.49
CA ASP A 691 5.97 23.29 -36.80
C ASP A 691 4.43 23.23 -36.71
N ASP A 692 3.72 23.24 -37.85
CA ASP A 692 2.26 23.33 -37.86
C ASP A 692 1.55 22.06 -37.31
N SER A 693 2.23 20.90 -37.25
CA SER A 693 1.71 19.67 -36.64
C SER A 693 1.86 19.71 -35.14
N GLU A 694 3.07 20.03 -34.67
CA GLU A 694 3.41 20.16 -33.25
C GLU A 694 2.63 21.29 -32.57
N LYS A 695 2.38 22.42 -33.27
CA LYS A 695 1.54 23.48 -32.73
C LYS A 695 0.14 23.06 -32.37
N ARG A 696 -0.45 22.14 -33.12
CA ARG A 696 -1.79 21.64 -32.83
C ARG A 696 -1.77 20.78 -31.55
N ASP A 697 -0.77 19.94 -31.41
CA ASP A 697 -0.62 19.06 -30.24
C ASP A 697 -0.35 19.89 -28.99
N TYR A 698 0.50 20.93 -29.08
CA TYR A 698 0.69 21.89 -27.97
C TYR A 698 -0.58 22.68 -27.64
N GLN A 699 -1.37 23.08 -28.64
CA GLN A 699 -2.64 23.77 -28.40
C GLN A 699 -3.65 22.89 -27.65
N GLU A 700 -3.75 21.61 -28.03
CA GLU A 700 -4.60 20.64 -27.35
C GLU A 700 -4.13 20.42 -25.89
N ALA A 701 -2.83 20.24 -25.67
CA ALA A 701 -2.26 20.09 -24.33
C ALA A 701 -2.48 21.34 -23.45
N ILE A 702 -2.27 22.55 -23.98
CA ILE A 702 -2.54 23.80 -23.27
C ILE A 702 -4.02 23.93 -22.93
N GLN A 703 -4.93 23.54 -23.84
CA GLN A 703 -6.36 23.58 -23.57
C GLN A 703 -6.72 22.61 -22.44
N ASN A 704 -6.21 21.37 -22.48
CA ASN A 704 -6.48 20.38 -21.45
C ASN A 704 -5.98 20.82 -20.07
N LEU A 705 -4.77 21.41 -19.99
CA LEU A 705 -4.25 21.97 -18.73
C LEU A 705 -5.06 23.19 -18.26
N THR A 706 -5.51 24.03 -19.18
CA THR A 706 -6.37 25.17 -18.85
C THR A 706 -7.72 24.72 -18.31
N ASP A 707 -8.31 23.69 -18.93
CA ASP A 707 -9.56 23.09 -18.46
C ASP A 707 -9.36 22.41 -17.09
N ALA A 708 -8.21 21.74 -16.86
CA ALA A 708 -7.84 21.19 -15.56
C ALA A 708 -7.74 22.30 -14.49
N LEU A 709 -7.05 23.41 -14.78
CA LEU A 709 -6.98 24.58 -13.89
C LEU A 709 -8.36 25.12 -13.48
N THR A 710 -9.34 25.13 -14.39
CA THR A 710 -10.69 25.60 -14.08
C THR A 710 -11.47 24.66 -13.16
N ARG A 711 -11.03 23.39 -13.07
CA ARG A 711 -11.64 22.37 -12.22
C ARG A 711 -10.94 22.25 -10.86
N LEU A 712 -9.75 22.82 -10.69
CA LEU A 712 -9.06 22.85 -9.40
C LEU A 712 -9.90 23.59 -8.37
N SER A 713 -10.10 22.96 -7.22
CA SER A 713 -10.78 23.53 -6.07
C SER A 713 -9.78 23.74 -4.93
N PRO A 714 -9.85 24.83 -4.18
CA PRO A 714 -9.07 24.98 -2.96
C PRO A 714 -9.52 24.03 -1.84
N TYR A 715 -10.61 23.29 -2.08
CA TYR A 715 -11.14 22.30 -1.16
C TYR A 715 -11.06 20.92 -1.79
N GLN A 716 -10.51 19.98 -1.04
CA GLN A 716 -10.53 18.56 -1.38
C GLN A 716 -11.99 18.05 -1.31
N TYR A 717 -12.72 18.46 -0.27
CA TYR A 717 -14.14 18.17 -0.10
C TYR A 717 -14.88 19.41 0.38
N THR A 718 -16.06 19.62 -0.19
CA THR A 718 -16.94 20.71 0.25
C THR A 718 -17.90 20.23 1.34
N THR A 719 -18.51 21.16 2.06
CA THR A 719 -19.59 20.85 3.01
C THR A 719 -20.74 20.06 2.33
N GLU A 720 -21.03 20.29 1.05
CA GLU A 720 -22.08 19.57 0.32
C GLU A 720 -21.70 18.09 0.12
N ASP A 721 -20.46 17.81 -0.23
CA ASP A 721 -19.93 16.45 -0.38
C ASP A 721 -19.98 15.69 0.95
N ILE A 722 -19.57 16.36 2.04
CA ILE A 722 -19.59 15.76 3.38
C ILE A 722 -21.03 15.46 3.83
N LEU A 723 -21.96 16.37 3.63
CA LEU A 723 -23.37 16.16 3.98
C LEU A 723 -24.02 15.04 3.14
N LEU A 724 -23.62 14.88 1.87
CA LEU A 724 -24.07 13.76 1.06
C LEU A 724 -23.52 12.43 1.63
N TYR A 725 -22.23 12.39 1.92
CA TYR A 725 -21.60 11.23 2.59
C TYR A 725 -22.31 10.90 3.92
N ASP A 726 -22.54 11.89 4.77
CA ASP A 726 -23.23 11.70 6.06
C ASP A 726 -24.61 11.06 5.87
N SER A 727 -25.39 11.54 4.89
CA SER A 727 -26.71 10.99 4.58
C SER A 727 -26.66 9.52 4.12
N GLN A 728 -25.59 9.14 3.42
CA GLN A 728 -25.36 7.76 3.01
C GLN A 728 -24.91 6.89 4.18
N MET A 729 -24.05 7.42 5.06
CA MET A 729 -23.56 6.74 6.27
C MET A 729 -24.68 6.39 7.26
N GLU A 730 -25.79 7.10 7.26
CA GLU A 730 -26.97 6.72 8.07
C GLU A 730 -27.53 5.34 7.70
N ASN A 731 -27.31 4.87 6.47
CA ASN A 731 -27.73 3.57 5.98
C ASN A 731 -26.70 2.45 6.21
N VAL A 732 -25.51 2.78 6.68
CA VAL A 732 -24.47 1.78 6.98
C VAL A 732 -24.85 1.01 8.24
N ARG A 733 -24.67 -0.30 8.21
CA ARG A 733 -24.93 -1.20 9.34
C ARG A 733 -23.68 -2.03 9.62
N ILE A 734 -23.21 -1.96 10.86
CA ILE A 734 -22.18 -2.87 11.38
C ILE A 734 -22.94 -3.97 12.12
N ILE A 735 -23.06 -5.12 11.49
CA ILE A 735 -23.80 -6.27 12.05
C ILE A 735 -23.02 -6.95 13.18
N GLU A 736 -23.70 -7.60 14.12
CA GLU A 736 -23.03 -8.23 15.27
C GLU A 736 -22.49 -9.63 14.95
N SER A 737 -23.08 -10.34 14.01
CA SER A 737 -22.76 -11.75 13.76
C SER A 737 -22.42 -12.05 12.30
N THR A 738 -21.37 -12.84 12.12
CA THR A 738 -20.94 -13.38 10.83
C THR A 738 -21.14 -14.89 10.80
N VAL A 739 -22.38 -15.35 10.88
CA VAL A 739 -22.74 -16.78 10.88
C VAL A 739 -22.12 -17.57 9.72
N PHE A 740 -21.70 -16.88 8.65
CA PHE A 740 -21.24 -17.48 7.41
C PHE A 740 -19.72 -17.39 7.17
N TYR A 741 -18.98 -16.62 7.96
CA TYR A 741 -17.55 -16.44 7.79
C TYR A 741 -16.77 -17.37 8.73
N GLY A 742 -16.19 -18.43 8.16
CA GLY A 742 -15.32 -19.38 8.83
C GLY A 742 -15.17 -20.61 7.95
N ASP A 743 -13.94 -20.92 7.56
CA ASP A 743 -13.65 -21.90 6.50
C ASP A 743 -14.16 -23.31 6.76
N ASP A 744 -14.45 -23.71 7.99
CA ASP A 744 -14.81 -25.10 8.35
C ASP A 744 -16.08 -25.22 9.23
N ASN A 745 -17.01 -24.27 9.17
CA ASN A 745 -18.22 -24.37 9.98
C ASN A 745 -19.38 -25.06 9.24
N GLU A 746 -20.40 -25.52 10.02
CA GLU A 746 -21.59 -26.22 9.49
C GLU A 746 -22.38 -25.31 8.52
N ALA A 747 -22.35 -23.98 8.72
CA ALA A 747 -23.06 -23.01 7.90
C ALA A 747 -22.37 -22.86 6.52
N SER A 748 -21.04 -22.74 6.46
CA SER A 748 -20.32 -22.64 5.18
C SER A 748 -20.47 -23.90 4.32
N THR A 749 -20.44 -25.08 4.95
CA THR A 749 -20.76 -26.35 4.27
C THR A 749 -22.18 -26.35 3.68
N LEU A 750 -23.14 -25.80 4.42
CA LEU A 750 -24.54 -25.72 3.94
C LEU A 750 -24.68 -24.73 2.78
N VAL A 751 -23.99 -23.60 2.85
CA VAL A 751 -23.92 -22.59 1.76
C VAL A 751 -23.36 -23.23 0.48
N ASN A 752 -22.23 -23.92 0.56
CA ASN A 752 -21.64 -24.60 -0.60
C ASN A 752 -22.61 -25.61 -1.23
N ARG A 753 -23.32 -26.44 -0.42
CA ARG A 753 -24.33 -27.37 -0.93
C ARG A 753 -25.50 -26.68 -1.64
N TYR A 754 -25.91 -25.49 -1.16
CA TYR A 754 -26.94 -24.68 -1.78
C TYR A 754 -26.43 -24.06 -3.09
N MET A 755 -25.26 -23.44 -3.08
CA MET A 755 -24.67 -22.84 -4.26
C MET A 755 -24.40 -23.85 -5.38
N ASP A 756 -24.03 -25.09 -5.04
CA ASP A 756 -23.89 -26.20 -5.98
C ASP A 756 -25.24 -26.76 -6.52
N GLY A 757 -26.38 -26.25 -6.04
CA GLY A 757 -27.70 -26.77 -6.41
C GLY A 757 -28.06 -28.15 -5.82
N ASN A 758 -27.28 -28.61 -4.82
CA ASN A 758 -27.50 -29.93 -4.21
C ASN A 758 -28.69 -29.96 -3.23
N ILE A 759 -29.19 -28.81 -2.82
CA ILE A 759 -30.37 -28.67 -1.96
C ILE A 759 -31.24 -27.49 -2.44
N THR A 760 -32.53 -27.56 -2.15
CA THR A 760 -33.51 -26.52 -2.50
C THR A 760 -33.44 -25.36 -1.50
N VAL A 761 -34.02 -24.18 -1.87
CA VAL A 761 -34.17 -23.02 -0.99
C VAL A 761 -34.87 -23.44 0.32
N ASP A 762 -35.97 -24.19 0.29
CA ASP A 762 -36.68 -24.65 1.49
C ASP A 762 -35.81 -25.52 2.41
N GLN A 763 -34.97 -26.37 1.83
CA GLN A 763 -34.05 -27.20 2.61
C GLN A 763 -32.95 -26.35 3.22
N PHE A 764 -32.36 -25.44 2.43
CA PHE A 764 -31.33 -24.50 2.88
C PHE A 764 -31.83 -23.65 4.07
N VAL A 765 -32.92 -22.93 3.90
CA VAL A 765 -33.51 -22.06 4.92
C VAL A 765 -33.82 -22.80 6.24
N ARG A 766 -34.39 -24.01 6.13
CA ARG A 766 -34.71 -24.85 7.30
C ARG A 766 -33.46 -25.31 8.04
N GLU A 767 -32.44 -25.78 7.34
CA GLU A 767 -31.18 -26.24 7.95
C GLU A 767 -30.43 -25.06 8.54
N LEU A 768 -30.35 -23.92 7.83
CA LEU A 768 -29.69 -22.70 8.28
C LEU A 768 -30.35 -22.14 9.57
N THR A 769 -31.69 -22.05 9.59
CA THR A 769 -32.42 -21.60 10.78
C THR A 769 -32.08 -22.45 12.00
N ARG A 770 -31.93 -23.78 11.84
CA ARG A 770 -31.54 -24.69 12.92
C ARG A 770 -30.09 -24.40 13.40
N ILE A 771 -29.15 -24.21 12.47
CA ILE A 771 -27.74 -23.92 12.81
C ILE A 771 -27.67 -22.61 13.61
N VAL A 772 -28.30 -21.55 13.12
CA VAL A 772 -28.30 -20.24 13.76
C VAL A 772 -28.94 -20.30 15.17
N GLN A 773 -30.05 -21.00 15.35
CA GLN A 773 -30.64 -21.17 16.66
C GLN A 773 -29.70 -21.90 17.64
N MET A 774 -28.94 -22.89 17.17
CA MET A 774 -27.94 -23.57 18.02
C MET A 774 -26.80 -22.60 18.38
N MET A 775 -26.28 -21.83 17.44
CA MET A 775 -25.21 -20.84 17.70
C MET A 775 -25.64 -19.78 18.70
N ILE A 776 -26.87 -19.26 18.59
CA ILE A 776 -27.44 -18.30 19.57
C ILE A 776 -27.49 -18.92 20.97
N MET A 777 -27.88 -20.20 21.09
CA MET A 777 -27.94 -20.88 22.40
C MET A 777 -26.55 -21.15 22.99
N GLU A 778 -25.54 -21.36 22.19
CA GLU A 778 -24.17 -21.62 22.63
C GLU A 778 -23.46 -20.31 23.08
N ASN A 779 -23.84 -19.18 22.52
CA ASN A 779 -23.27 -17.87 22.82
C ASN A 779 -24.06 -17.08 23.91
N SER A 780 -25.25 -17.53 24.32
CA SER A 780 -26.05 -16.96 25.40
C SER A 780 -25.70 -17.59 26.75
#